data_87b6ba827e8d80e5b7c18789447d38ed
#
_entry.id   87b6ba827e8d80e5b7c18789447d38ed
#
_cell.length_a   1.000
_cell.length_b   1.000
_cell.length_c   1.000
_cell.angle_alpha   90.00
_cell.angle_beta   90.00
_cell.angle_gamma   90.00
#
_symmetry.space_group_name_H-M   'P 1'
#
loop_
_entity.id
_entity.type
_entity.pdbx_description
1 polymer ?
#
loop_
_entity_poly.entity_id
_entity_poly.type
_entity_poly.pdbx_seq_one_letter_code
_entity_poly.pdbx_strand_id
1 'polypeptide(L)'
;MVVTSFDSSLLVSYFNSQITSATSASSNASAMLSATAAQKAADSATANDSPPWEDFTQPAKEARDAQVLGITDFLDTSNVPLSAGSSTDTKTEQDNQKLFSLYTAVNNLSYLAQMAQRSGMTPGQIDGFNTRFQTGLQQVEDYISSTSFNNFTLQAAATSSSVSSTATLPLPSFSYTTKTLTNDANIDKPLPGLSTSQSLTIAVKKGGVTTNVPIDLSQVQGPLTLNNIIIYANQQLSADGFKTRLQKAVTDSSTTNSTNATTGASTSTTKDSYGLSVSPGAGETVSFSAPTTQPALYLVGSTGNATTTASTSKGEASTAAADQQGRIIKLTGLDGSPQATFNVSADPTSGTTTAQASQVDANGNIYVLGNATGDFGSQLNQGTQDVYLTKYDSAGNVQWTQMVGAADSASGYGLALDQNGNAYVTGSTTSDLTTTAIANGNNDSFVAKYDTNGTPVWTQQIQTLNANQSNAITVDASGNVFIGGQVTGVIGKGQTSAGKQDAYVAELNSKGKVVYQQQMGTSGVDQVSAMTTTADGSLLVASVQNGHAILSKYANGDATQPAMWTQDLGDLQNGGTISSIAVSGNQIYLSGSTNNTALNGGGTATIVNPSTGAGDAYVMGITDNGSSATANTVTYVGTSASDKGGSLTVGADGTVYLAGTTSGTFAGQARSAPNTTNAFVAAIGSGGAVNWVRQYGGMDGQSTGASVAIDASGSSVLDALGLPKGAINLNQSLDLTTATTLRAGDSFKIKIATASSTRTTTITIDPGETLNSLTNKINAEFVGGGKATVNYGKGAEGLKIAVNPGVTATLIAGPDESDALGRLGIAPGVITNTGKASSSSTPAPSVSADGTAAFGLGLTSNLTLSDSASAGAVRAQLLNVLSSIRNIYQTSNKPASATTGTAANNTASGPAPSYLTSQIASYNLALSMFSSSSSGSSSVA
;
A
#
# COMPACT_ATOMS: atom_id res chain seq x y z
N MET A 1 -29.01 -3.59 -1.12
CA MET A 1 -29.36 -4.51 -2.23
C MET A 1 -28.05 -4.95 -2.83
N VAL A 2 -27.56 -6.10 -2.41
CA VAL A 2 -26.28 -6.67 -2.85
C VAL A 2 -26.51 -7.24 -4.24
N VAL A 3 -25.84 -6.69 -5.25
CA VAL A 3 -25.81 -7.32 -6.59
C VAL A 3 -24.73 -8.40 -6.53
N THR A 4 -25.14 -9.61 -6.23
CA THR A 4 -24.33 -10.81 -6.40
C THR A 4 -24.51 -11.29 -7.84
N SER A 5 -23.39 -11.53 -8.49
CA SER A 5 -23.20 -12.11 -9.83
C SER A 5 -23.57 -11.20 -11.01
N PHE A 6 -22.56 -10.75 -11.70
CA PHE A 6 -22.68 -10.19 -13.04
C PHE A 6 -23.03 -11.35 -14.00
N ASP A 7 -24.26 -11.35 -14.53
CA ASP A 7 -24.69 -12.34 -15.49
C ASP A 7 -23.98 -12.09 -16.84
N SER A 8 -23.08 -12.99 -17.19
CA SER A 8 -22.33 -12.97 -18.45
C SER A 8 -23.24 -12.98 -19.70
N SER A 9 -24.51 -13.39 -19.53
CA SER A 9 -25.51 -13.39 -20.60
C SER A 9 -25.90 -11.96 -21.04
N LEU A 10 -25.82 -10.97 -20.16
CA LEU A 10 -26.09 -9.56 -20.46
C LEU A 10 -25.01 -8.91 -21.34
N LEU A 11 -23.76 -9.30 -21.15
CA LEU A 11 -22.67 -8.80 -22.00
C LEU A 11 -22.76 -9.40 -23.40
N VAL A 12 -23.07 -10.68 -23.52
CA VAL A 12 -23.30 -11.35 -24.80
C VAL A 12 -24.53 -10.79 -25.51
N SER A 13 -25.60 -10.47 -24.79
CA SER A 13 -26.81 -9.85 -25.39
C SER A 13 -26.55 -8.41 -25.83
N TYR A 14 -25.74 -7.63 -25.11
CA TYR A 14 -25.35 -6.27 -25.50
C TYR A 14 -24.49 -6.26 -26.76
N PHE A 15 -23.50 -7.16 -26.86
CA PHE A 15 -22.69 -7.26 -28.09
C PHE A 15 -23.48 -7.82 -29.27
N ASN A 16 -24.40 -8.76 -29.07
CA ASN A 16 -25.31 -9.22 -30.12
C ASN A 16 -26.28 -8.12 -30.57
N SER A 17 -26.75 -7.22 -29.70
CA SER A 17 -27.59 -6.08 -30.09
C SER A 17 -26.83 -5.01 -30.87
N GLN A 18 -25.53 -4.81 -30.63
CA GLN A 18 -24.69 -3.90 -31.42
C GLN A 18 -24.38 -4.47 -32.81
N ILE A 19 -24.26 -5.79 -32.94
CA ILE A 19 -24.06 -6.46 -34.24
C ILE A 19 -25.36 -6.39 -35.07
N THR A 20 -26.53 -6.50 -34.44
CA THR A 20 -27.83 -6.41 -35.13
C THR A 20 -28.24 -5.00 -35.53
N SER A 21 -27.71 -3.95 -34.85
CA SER A 21 -27.98 -2.55 -35.27
C SER A 21 -27.09 -2.05 -36.42
N ALA A 22 -26.00 -2.75 -36.74
CA ALA A 22 -25.09 -2.43 -37.84
C ALA A 22 -25.44 -3.16 -39.15
N THR A 23 -26.39 -4.09 -39.15
CA THR A 23 -26.83 -4.83 -40.35
C THR A 23 -28.34 -4.78 -40.49
N SER A 24 -28.86 -3.65 -40.98
CA SER A 24 -30.16 -3.62 -41.67
C SER A 24 -29.96 -4.10 -43.11
N ALA A 25 -29.71 -5.37 -43.32
CA ALA A 25 -29.91 -6.08 -44.54
C ALA A 25 -29.95 -7.60 -44.28
N SER A 26 -31.15 -8.10 -44.21
CA SER A 26 -31.64 -9.43 -44.62
C SER A 26 -30.87 -10.73 -44.40
N SER A 27 -31.47 -11.62 -43.58
CA SER A 27 -31.66 -13.08 -43.91
C SER A 27 -30.41 -13.91 -44.21
N ASN A 28 -29.48 -14.03 -43.28
CA ASN A 28 -28.45 -15.09 -43.36
C ASN A 28 -27.84 -15.54 -42.02
N ALA A 29 -28.43 -15.20 -40.86
CA ALA A 29 -27.85 -15.62 -39.57
C ALA A 29 -27.92 -17.17 -39.33
N SER A 30 -28.94 -17.84 -39.88
CA SER A 30 -29.04 -19.30 -39.80
C SER A 30 -28.13 -20.02 -40.81
N ALA A 31 -27.72 -19.37 -41.88
CA ALA A 31 -26.75 -19.91 -42.83
C ALA A 31 -25.31 -19.80 -42.30
N MET A 32 -24.99 -18.76 -41.51
CA MET A 32 -23.65 -18.58 -40.91
C MET A 32 -23.40 -19.61 -39.79
N LEU A 33 -24.39 -19.96 -38.97
CA LEU A 33 -24.24 -21.00 -37.93
C LEU A 33 -24.06 -22.41 -38.53
N SER A 34 -24.70 -22.69 -39.66
CA SER A 34 -24.46 -23.95 -40.39
C SER A 34 -23.15 -23.95 -41.20
N ALA A 35 -22.68 -22.78 -41.66
CA ALA A 35 -21.38 -22.65 -42.32
C ALA A 35 -20.24 -22.83 -41.31
N THR A 36 -20.35 -22.34 -40.06
CA THR A 36 -19.31 -22.54 -39.01
C THR A 36 -19.24 -24.00 -38.58
N ALA A 37 -20.34 -24.74 -38.56
CA ALA A 37 -20.32 -26.18 -38.27
C ALA A 37 -19.75 -26.99 -39.45
N ALA A 38 -20.03 -26.58 -40.70
CA ALA A 38 -19.45 -27.16 -41.89
C ALA A 38 -17.97 -26.83 -42.08
N GLN A 39 -17.57 -25.61 -41.69
CA GLN A 39 -16.17 -25.19 -41.69
C GLN A 39 -15.37 -25.93 -40.63
N LYS A 40 -15.93 -26.12 -39.42
CA LYS A 40 -15.35 -26.97 -38.37
C LYS A 40 -15.19 -28.46 -38.79
N ALA A 41 -16.05 -28.95 -39.67
CA ALA A 41 -15.94 -30.28 -40.26
C ALA A 41 -14.96 -30.34 -41.44
N ALA A 42 -14.77 -29.26 -42.17
CA ALA A 42 -13.81 -29.14 -43.28
C ALA A 42 -12.38 -28.87 -42.79
N ASP A 43 -12.21 -28.09 -41.72
CA ASP A 43 -10.92 -27.81 -41.10
C ASP A 43 -10.34 -29.05 -40.36
N SER A 44 -11.19 -30.01 -40.02
CA SER A 44 -10.71 -31.31 -39.53
C SER A 44 -10.21 -32.25 -40.64
N ALA A 45 -10.36 -31.88 -41.92
CA ALA A 45 -9.99 -32.71 -43.07
C ALA A 45 -8.71 -32.24 -43.80
N THR A 46 -8.16 -31.07 -43.46
CA THR A 46 -6.86 -30.59 -43.98
C THR A 46 -6.04 -30.06 -42.81
N ALA A 47 -5.29 -30.98 -42.19
CA ALA A 47 -4.22 -30.61 -41.27
C ALA A 47 -3.16 -29.82 -42.06
N ASN A 48 -3.15 -28.50 -41.93
CA ASN A 48 -2.06 -27.69 -42.42
C ASN A 48 -0.91 -27.77 -41.45
N ASP A 49 0.24 -28.29 -41.90
CA ASP A 49 1.50 -28.38 -41.18
C ASP A 49 2.14 -27.03 -40.90
N SER A 50 1.45 -25.94 -41.11
CA SER A 50 1.95 -24.57 -40.99
C SER A 50 1.82 -24.03 -39.58
N PRO A 51 2.85 -23.31 -39.05
CA PRO A 51 2.77 -22.60 -37.80
C PRO A 51 1.58 -21.64 -37.73
N PRO A 52 0.96 -21.40 -36.58
CA PRO A 52 -0.26 -20.58 -36.40
C PRO A 52 -0.11 -19.10 -36.80
N TRP A 53 1.08 -18.67 -37.14
CA TRP A 53 1.33 -17.31 -37.63
C TRP A 53 1.45 -17.17 -39.14
N GLU A 54 1.34 -18.27 -39.94
CA GLU A 54 1.54 -18.22 -41.39
C GLU A 54 0.25 -18.09 -42.23
N ASP A 55 -0.92 -18.48 -41.71
CA ASP A 55 -2.17 -18.47 -42.47
C ASP A 55 -3.36 -17.81 -41.75
N PHE A 56 -3.45 -16.50 -41.83
CA PHE A 56 -4.71 -15.81 -41.46
C PHE A 56 -5.19 -14.91 -42.60
N THR A 57 -6.20 -15.35 -43.30
CA THR A 57 -7.04 -14.49 -44.11
C THR A 57 -7.83 -13.53 -43.21
N GLN A 58 -8.13 -12.28 -43.62
CA GLN A 58 -8.86 -11.31 -42.82
C GLN A 58 -10.18 -11.82 -42.22
N PRO A 59 -11.03 -12.60 -42.92
CA PRO A 59 -12.25 -13.18 -42.37
C PRO A 59 -12.01 -14.22 -41.26
N ALA A 60 -10.96 -15.02 -41.35
CA ALA A 60 -10.60 -15.99 -40.31
C ALA A 60 -10.14 -15.29 -39.02
N LYS A 61 -9.44 -14.17 -39.17
CA LYS A 61 -9.01 -13.36 -38.06
C LYS A 61 -10.20 -12.72 -37.32
N GLU A 62 -11.16 -12.16 -38.07
CA GLU A 62 -12.36 -11.54 -37.48
C GLU A 62 -13.24 -12.55 -36.74
N ALA A 63 -13.40 -13.78 -37.28
CA ALA A 63 -14.14 -14.84 -36.63
C ALA A 63 -13.47 -15.29 -35.33
N ARG A 64 -12.14 -15.37 -35.31
CA ARG A 64 -11.34 -15.72 -34.14
C ARG A 64 -11.38 -14.60 -33.09
N ASP A 65 -11.28 -13.36 -33.53
CA ASP A 65 -11.37 -12.17 -32.66
C ASP A 65 -12.70 -12.12 -31.92
N ALA A 66 -13.80 -12.53 -32.57
CA ALA A 66 -15.12 -12.66 -31.93
C ALA A 66 -15.18 -13.82 -30.92
N GLN A 67 -14.50 -14.92 -31.18
CA GLN A 67 -14.43 -16.07 -30.25
C GLN A 67 -13.70 -15.73 -28.95
N VAL A 68 -12.61 -14.94 -29.01
CA VAL A 68 -11.78 -14.60 -27.84
C VAL A 68 -12.57 -13.94 -26.72
N LEU A 69 -13.64 -13.19 -27.07
CA LEU A 69 -14.52 -12.57 -26.07
C LEU A 69 -15.37 -13.59 -25.28
N GLY A 70 -15.49 -14.83 -25.77
CA GLY A 70 -16.26 -15.92 -25.13
C GLY A 70 -15.38 -17.00 -24.48
N ILE A 71 -14.06 -16.95 -24.67
CA ILE A 71 -13.14 -18.00 -24.18
C ILE A 71 -13.00 -17.91 -22.66
N THR A 72 -13.19 -19.03 -21.97
CA THR A 72 -12.91 -19.23 -20.54
C THR A 72 -11.62 -20.00 -20.32
N ASP A 73 -11.17 -20.78 -21.31
CA ASP A 73 -9.93 -21.54 -21.31
C ASP A 73 -9.03 -21.11 -22.46
N PHE A 74 -7.94 -20.40 -22.15
CA PHE A 74 -7.01 -19.83 -23.12
C PHE A 74 -6.04 -20.85 -23.69
N LEU A 75 -5.88 -21.99 -23.01
CA LEU A 75 -4.93 -23.06 -23.35
C LEU A 75 -5.61 -24.33 -23.85
N ASP A 76 -6.72 -24.20 -24.55
CA ASP A 76 -7.37 -25.35 -25.18
C ASP A 76 -6.39 -26.06 -26.12
N THR A 77 -5.83 -27.15 -25.63
CA THR A 77 -4.87 -28.01 -26.37
C THR A 77 -5.58 -28.99 -27.31
N SER A 78 -6.90 -29.08 -27.27
CA SER A 78 -7.70 -30.02 -28.07
C SER A 78 -7.77 -29.67 -29.55
N ASN A 79 -7.42 -28.47 -29.94
CA ASN A 79 -7.45 -27.97 -31.32
C ASN A 79 -6.04 -27.77 -31.95
N VAL A 80 -4.97 -28.26 -31.31
CA VAL A 80 -3.64 -28.24 -31.93
C VAL A 80 -3.52 -29.40 -32.89
N PRO A 81 -3.33 -29.18 -34.21
CA PRO A 81 -3.25 -30.27 -35.19
C PRO A 81 -2.08 -31.17 -34.84
N LEU A 82 -2.33 -32.47 -34.64
CA LEU A 82 -1.34 -33.49 -34.63
C LEU A 82 -0.91 -33.71 -36.08
N SER A 83 0.11 -33.00 -36.56
CA SER A 83 0.60 -33.31 -37.91
C SER A 83 1.48 -34.54 -37.91
N ALA A 84 1.10 -35.54 -38.67
CA ALA A 84 1.95 -36.64 -39.05
C ALA A 84 2.81 -36.20 -40.25
N GLY A 85 3.66 -35.21 -40.11
CA GLY A 85 4.46 -34.63 -41.16
C GLY A 85 5.94 -34.73 -40.91
N SER A 86 6.64 -35.53 -41.66
CA SER A 86 8.01 -35.57 -42.11
C SER A 86 9.21 -35.18 -41.21
N SER A 87 9.03 -34.88 -39.95
CA SER A 87 10.16 -34.80 -39.00
C SER A 87 10.45 -36.15 -38.41
N THR A 88 11.68 -36.66 -38.58
CA THR A 88 12.15 -37.88 -37.95
C THR A 88 12.39 -37.74 -36.44
N ASP A 89 12.17 -36.54 -35.88
CA ASP A 89 12.34 -36.21 -34.47
C ASP A 89 11.01 -35.89 -33.81
N THR A 90 10.40 -36.90 -33.20
CA THR A 90 9.14 -36.79 -32.45
C THR A 90 9.20 -35.84 -31.25
N LYS A 91 10.40 -35.55 -30.71
CA LYS A 91 10.58 -34.63 -29.58
C LYS A 91 10.44 -33.18 -30.01
N THR A 92 11.04 -32.83 -31.15
CA THR A 92 10.91 -31.47 -31.70
C THR A 92 9.47 -31.17 -32.10
N GLU A 93 8.75 -32.16 -32.62
CA GLU A 93 7.35 -31.99 -32.97
C GLU A 93 6.43 -31.77 -31.74
N GLN A 94 6.66 -32.52 -30.66
CA GLN A 94 5.98 -32.32 -29.40
C GLN A 94 6.25 -30.93 -28.83
N ASP A 95 7.46 -30.42 -28.88
CA ASP A 95 7.83 -29.09 -28.44
C ASP A 95 7.16 -28.00 -29.29
N ASN A 96 7.06 -28.20 -30.62
CA ASN A 96 6.36 -27.31 -31.53
C ASN A 96 4.87 -27.19 -31.20
N GLN A 97 4.20 -28.31 -30.92
CA GLN A 97 2.79 -28.34 -30.53
C GLN A 97 2.56 -27.51 -29.25
N LYS A 98 3.44 -27.69 -28.25
CA LYS A 98 3.38 -26.91 -26.99
C LYS A 98 3.60 -25.42 -27.24
N LEU A 99 4.54 -25.05 -28.13
CA LEU A 99 4.76 -23.64 -28.51
C LEU A 99 3.58 -23.04 -29.25
N PHE A 100 2.90 -23.82 -30.10
CA PHE A 100 1.74 -23.35 -30.86
C PHE A 100 0.54 -23.06 -29.93
N SER A 101 0.30 -23.95 -28.96
CA SER A 101 -0.72 -23.71 -27.93
C SER A 101 -0.43 -22.43 -27.14
N LEU A 102 0.82 -22.26 -26.71
CA LEU A 102 1.26 -21.07 -26.00
C LEU A 102 1.15 -19.80 -26.84
N TYR A 103 1.56 -19.86 -28.13
CA TYR A 103 1.42 -18.74 -29.05
C TYR A 103 -0.05 -18.31 -29.20
N THR A 104 -0.96 -19.27 -29.33
CA THR A 104 -2.39 -19.00 -29.45
C THR A 104 -2.94 -18.35 -28.18
N ALA A 105 -2.59 -18.84 -27.00
CA ALA A 105 -3.00 -18.28 -25.73
C ALA A 105 -2.51 -16.81 -25.57
N VAL A 106 -1.22 -16.55 -25.80
CA VAL A 106 -0.64 -15.21 -25.71
C VAL A 106 -1.24 -14.24 -26.73
N ASN A 107 -1.55 -14.73 -27.95
CA ASN A 107 -2.20 -13.93 -28.98
C ASN A 107 -3.63 -13.54 -28.56
N ASN A 108 -4.36 -14.42 -27.88
CA ASN A 108 -5.67 -14.13 -27.33
C ASN A 108 -5.60 -13.07 -26.23
N LEU A 109 -4.58 -13.13 -25.33
CA LEU A 109 -4.32 -12.09 -24.36
C LEU A 109 -3.98 -10.73 -25.01
N SER A 110 -3.17 -10.75 -26.07
CA SER A 110 -2.84 -9.53 -26.83
C SER A 110 -4.08 -8.89 -27.45
N TYR A 111 -5.05 -9.70 -27.87
CA TYR A 111 -6.31 -9.22 -28.40
C TYR A 111 -7.18 -8.58 -27.30
N LEU A 112 -7.29 -9.15 -26.11
CA LEU A 112 -7.97 -8.53 -24.96
C LEU A 112 -7.37 -7.17 -24.62
N ALA A 113 -6.03 -7.06 -24.64
CA ALA A 113 -5.34 -5.79 -24.44
C ALA A 113 -5.65 -4.79 -25.57
N GLN A 114 -5.74 -5.27 -26.81
CA GLN A 114 -6.15 -4.43 -27.94
C GLN A 114 -7.59 -3.91 -27.81
N MET A 115 -8.50 -4.73 -27.31
CA MET A 115 -9.90 -4.31 -27.07
C MET A 115 -9.98 -3.27 -25.97
N ALA A 116 -9.26 -3.46 -24.86
CA ALA A 116 -9.19 -2.50 -23.75
C ALA A 116 -8.56 -1.15 -24.18
N GLN A 117 -7.73 -1.13 -25.23
CA GLN A 117 -7.09 0.08 -25.77
C GLN A 117 -8.02 0.94 -26.64
N ARG A 118 -9.18 0.43 -27.08
CA ARG A 118 -10.08 1.15 -27.98
C ARG A 118 -10.64 2.41 -27.32
N SER A 119 -10.73 3.50 -28.09
CA SER A 119 -11.38 4.74 -27.64
C SER A 119 -12.87 4.54 -27.39
N GLY A 120 -13.38 5.12 -26.29
CA GLY A 120 -14.81 5.06 -25.94
C GLY A 120 -15.21 3.86 -25.06
N MET A 121 -14.26 3.06 -24.58
CA MET A 121 -14.55 2.03 -23.60
C MET A 121 -14.87 2.62 -22.23
N THR A 122 -15.90 2.09 -21.59
CA THR A 122 -16.23 2.46 -20.21
C THR A 122 -15.30 1.74 -19.21
N PRO A 123 -15.06 2.30 -18.00
CA PRO A 123 -14.27 1.63 -16.98
C PRO A 123 -14.73 0.19 -16.70
N GLY A 124 -16.03 -0.05 -16.58
CA GLY A 124 -16.56 -1.40 -16.35
C GLY A 124 -16.33 -2.38 -17.50
N GLN A 125 -16.20 -1.91 -18.73
CA GLN A 125 -15.80 -2.77 -19.86
C GLN A 125 -14.31 -3.11 -19.79
N ILE A 126 -13.46 -2.14 -19.43
CA ILE A 126 -12.03 -2.36 -19.23
C ILE A 126 -11.80 -3.35 -18.08
N ASP A 127 -12.52 -3.21 -16.97
CA ASP A 127 -12.47 -4.16 -15.84
C ASP A 127 -12.87 -5.58 -16.26
N GLY A 128 -13.91 -5.71 -17.10
CA GLY A 128 -14.32 -6.99 -17.67
C GLY A 128 -13.23 -7.64 -18.54
N PHE A 129 -12.53 -6.85 -19.34
CA PHE A 129 -11.37 -7.32 -20.10
C PHE A 129 -10.18 -7.66 -19.19
N ASN A 130 -9.93 -6.84 -18.16
CA ASN A 130 -8.85 -7.08 -17.22
C ASN A 130 -9.06 -8.40 -16.45
N THR A 131 -10.26 -8.64 -15.93
CA THR A 131 -10.57 -9.89 -15.21
C THR A 131 -10.30 -11.12 -16.08
N ARG A 132 -10.73 -11.10 -17.35
CA ARG A 132 -10.43 -12.18 -18.30
C ARG A 132 -8.95 -12.29 -18.64
N PHE A 133 -8.30 -11.14 -18.79
CA PHE A 133 -6.88 -11.06 -19.07
C PHE A 133 -6.07 -11.69 -17.92
N GLN A 134 -6.40 -11.38 -16.67
CA GLN A 134 -5.73 -11.97 -15.50
C GLN A 134 -5.91 -13.49 -15.45
N THR A 135 -7.14 -13.97 -15.66
CA THR A 135 -7.41 -15.43 -15.74
C THR A 135 -6.58 -16.10 -16.83
N GLY A 136 -6.52 -15.53 -18.01
CA GLY A 136 -5.75 -16.09 -19.11
C GLY A 136 -4.23 -15.97 -18.89
N LEU A 137 -3.76 -14.89 -18.26
CA LEU A 137 -2.34 -14.71 -17.92
C LEU A 137 -1.89 -15.78 -16.92
N GLN A 138 -2.69 -16.01 -15.88
CA GLN A 138 -2.44 -17.08 -14.92
C GLN A 138 -2.37 -18.46 -15.58
N GLN A 139 -3.31 -18.79 -16.46
CA GLN A 139 -3.29 -20.07 -17.22
C GLN A 139 -2.02 -20.22 -18.09
N VAL A 140 -1.56 -19.12 -18.70
CA VAL A 140 -0.30 -19.11 -19.48
C VAL A 140 0.92 -19.32 -18.57
N GLU A 141 0.97 -18.69 -17.42
CA GLU A 141 2.05 -18.85 -16.44
C GLU A 141 2.09 -20.27 -15.88
N ASP A 142 0.94 -20.81 -15.49
CA ASP A 142 0.80 -22.20 -15.01
C ASP A 142 1.23 -23.21 -16.07
N TYR A 143 0.83 -22.98 -17.33
CA TYR A 143 1.24 -23.81 -18.44
C TYR A 143 2.76 -23.80 -18.66
N ILE A 144 3.38 -22.62 -18.65
CA ILE A 144 4.84 -22.50 -18.81
C ILE A 144 5.56 -23.18 -17.66
N SER A 145 5.06 -23.05 -16.42
CA SER A 145 5.70 -23.62 -15.23
C SER A 145 5.56 -25.14 -15.14
N SER A 146 4.44 -25.72 -15.62
CA SER A 146 4.14 -27.15 -15.56
C SER A 146 4.59 -27.93 -16.81
N THR A 147 4.87 -27.23 -17.92
CA THR A 147 5.20 -27.86 -19.20
C THR A 147 6.71 -28.04 -19.35
N SER A 148 7.15 -29.28 -19.52
CA SER A 148 8.53 -29.59 -19.89
C SER A 148 8.68 -29.71 -21.41
N PHE A 149 9.68 -29.02 -21.98
CA PHE A 149 10.07 -29.13 -23.36
C PHE A 149 11.26 -30.07 -23.46
N ASN A 150 11.42 -30.78 -24.61
CA ASN A 150 12.47 -31.78 -24.79
C ASN A 150 13.81 -31.14 -25.18
N ASN A 151 13.77 -30.08 -25.99
CA ASN A 151 14.98 -29.50 -26.63
C ASN A 151 15.38 -28.16 -26.01
N PHE A 152 14.55 -27.55 -25.18
CA PHE A 152 14.82 -26.26 -24.50
C PHE A 152 14.02 -26.16 -23.21
N THR A 153 14.33 -25.14 -22.43
CA THR A 153 13.54 -24.71 -21.26
C THR A 153 12.89 -23.34 -21.53
N LEU A 154 11.62 -23.20 -21.16
CA LEU A 154 10.87 -21.98 -21.36
C LEU A 154 10.49 -21.38 -20.00
N GLN A 155 10.47 -20.06 -19.90
CA GLN A 155 10.14 -19.34 -18.68
C GLN A 155 9.28 -18.12 -18.99
N ALA A 156 8.34 -17.83 -18.11
CA ALA A 156 7.50 -16.65 -18.24
C ALA A 156 8.33 -15.36 -18.15
N ALA A 157 9.19 -15.22 -17.15
CA ALA A 157 10.04 -14.05 -16.97
C ALA A 157 11.18 -13.94 -18.00
N ALA A 158 11.76 -12.76 -18.14
CA ALA A 158 12.96 -12.55 -18.96
C ALA A 158 14.19 -13.20 -18.29
N THR A 159 15.10 -13.78 -19.10
CA THR A 159 16.37 -14.28 -18.59
C THR A 159 17.29 -13.11 -18.22
N SER A 160 17.87 -13.14 -17.03
CA SER A 160 18.80 -12.14 -16.54
C SER A 160 20.03 -12.84 -15.97
N SER A 161 21.19 -12.18 -16.00
CA SER A 161 22.40 -12.66 -15.32
C SER A 161 22.42 -12.32 -13.83
N SER A 162 21.50 -11.50 -13.39
CA SER A 162 21.33 -11.14 -11.99
C SER A 162 19.93 -10.61 -11.70
N VAL A 163 19.51 -10.72 -10.46
CA VAL A 163 18.27 -10.16 -9.92
C VAL A 163 18.59 -9.35 -8.67
N SER A 164 17.82 -8.30 -8.42
CA SER A 164 17.94 -7.47 -7.22
C SER A 164 16.58 -7.34 -6.53
N SER A 165 16.61 -7.24 -5.20
CA SER A 165 15.41 -6.95 -4.41
C SER A 165 14.89 -5.55 -4.71
N THR A 166 13.58 -5.37 -4.69
CA THR A 166 12.93 -4.04 -4.65
C THR A 166 12.77 -3.56 -3.21
N ALA A 167 12.64 -4.47 -2.23
CA ALA A 167 12.78 -4.12 -0.83
C ALA A 167 14.24 -3.72 -0.57
N THR A 168 14.44 -2.46 -0.16
CA THR A 168 15.76 -1.89 0.10
C THR A 168 15.78 -1.22 1.46
N LEU A 169 16.89 -1.38 2.19
CA LEU A 169 17.11 -0.73 3.47
C LEU A 169 17.70 0.66 3.25
N PRO A 170 17.15 1.73 3.83
CA PRO A 170 17.74 3.05 3.73
C PRO A 170 19.11 3.05 4.42
N LEU A 171 20.08 3.72 3.82
CA LEU A 171 21.38 3.93 4.46
C LEU A 171 21.22 4.84 5.69
N PRO A 172 21.91 4.57 6.80
CA PRO A 172 21.88 5.43 7.97
C PRO A 172 22.21 6.86 7.59
N SER A 173 21.30 7.79 7.84
CA SER A 173 21.56 9.22 7.70
C SER A 173 21.97 9.77 9.05
N PHE A 174 23.18 10.36 9.11
CA PHE A 174 23.65 11.04 10.31
C PHE A 174 23.20 12.51 10.35
N SER A 175 22.70 13.06 9.26
CA SER A 175 22.18 14.42 9.20
C SER A 175 20.66 14.44 9.24
N TYR A 176 20.11 15.48 9.81
CA TYR A 176 18.67 15.75 9.86
C TYR A 176 18.40 17.04 9.08
N THR A 177 17.37 17.06 8.25
CA THR A 177 16.95 18.27 7.53
C THR A 177 15.46 18.48 7.76
N THR A 178 15.08 19.69 8.20
CA THR A 178 13.69 20.06 8.44
C THR A 178 12.94 20.24 7.14
N LYS A 179 11.61 20.27 7.21
CA LYS A 179 10.79 20.78 6.12
C LYS A 179 11.09 22.26 5.84
N THR A 180 10.52 22.82 4.78
CA THR A 180 10.68 24.22 4.42
C THR A 180 10.25 25.15 5.57
N LEU A 181 11.14 26.07 5.96
CA LEU A 181 10.92 27.09 6.98
C LEU A 181 10.76 28.48 6.36
N THR A 182 11.45 28.74 5.24
CA THR A 182 11.47 30.03 4.55
C THR A 182 11.79 29.83 3.06
N ASN A 183 11.70 30.89 2.28
CA ASN A 183 12.05 30.90 0.85
C ASN A 183 12.84 32.18 0.50
N ASP A 184 13.34 32.26 -0.74
CA ASP A 184 14.10 33.41 -1.23
C ASP A 184 13.44 34.78 -0.94
N ALA A 185 12.14 34.87 -1.06
CA ALA A 185 11.40 36.12 -0.84
C ALA A 185 11.31 36.53 0.64
N ASN A 186 11.56 35.60 1.55
CA ASN A 186 11.39 35.79 3.00
C ASN A 186 12.65 35.44 3.80
N ILE A 187 13.77 35.15 3.14
CA ILE A 187 15.00 34.66 3.80
C ILE A 187 15.56 35.62 4.86
N ASP A 188 15.37 36.91 4.69
CA ASP A 188 15.81 37.96 5.60
C ASP A 188 14.72 38.39 6.59
N LYS A 189 13.54 37.73 6.58
CA LYS A 189 12.48 38.00 7.54
C LYS A 189 12.57 37.08 8.75
N PRO A 190 12.09 37.52 9.92
CA PRO A 190 11.97 36.63 11.07
C PRO A 190 11.12 35.42 10.74
N LEU A 191 11.52 34.24 11.22
CA LEU A 191 10.73 33.04 11.10
C LEU A 191 9.42 33.19 11.90
N PRO A 192 8.27 32.79 11.32
CA PRO A 192 7.00 32.90 12.01
C PRO A 192 6.97 31.97 13.24
N GLY A 193 6.26 32.38 14.29
CA GLY A 193 6.13 31.62 15.53
C GLY A 193 7.32 31.68 16.48
N LEU A 194 8.38 32.44 16.14
CA LEU A 194 9.52 32.68 17.03
C LEU A 194 9.42 33.99 17.78
N SER A 195 9.91 33.99 19.02
CA SER A 195 9.99 35.12 19.91
C SER A 195 11.32 35.11 20.66
N THR A 196 11.82 36.30 21.00
CA THR A 196 13.08 36.45 21.78
C THR A 196 12.96 35.95 23.23
N SER A 197 11.76 35.66 23.70
CA SER A 197 11.53 35.05 25.03
C SER A 197 11.67 33.52 25.05
N GLN A 198 11.90 32.91 23.89
CA GLN A 198 11.97 31.46 23.75
C GLN A 198 13.42 30.99 23.78
N SER A 199 13.58 29.72 24.17
CA SER A 199 14.87 29.04 24.19
C SER A 199 14.70 27.56 23.85
N LEU A 200 15.79 26.96 23.38
CA LEU A 200 15.89 25.50 23.19
C LEU A 200 17.24 25.02 23.70
N THR A 201 17.38 23.72 23.88
CA THR A 201 18.63 23.07 24.27
C THR A 201 19.03 22.07 23.18
N ILE A 202 20.28 22.16 22.74
CA ILE A 202 20.92 21.17 21.88
C ILE A 202 21.78 20.29 22.81
N ALA A 203 21.34 19.08 23.08
CA ALA A 203 22.13 18.14 23.86
C ALA A 203 23.01 17.31 22.91
N VAL A 204 24.35 17.42 23.08
CA VAL A 204 25.32 16.68 22.26
C VAL A 204 25.99 15.64 23.15
N LYS A 205 25.88 14.36 22.77
CA LYS A 205 26.53 13.24 23.44
C LYS A 205 27.77 12.83 22.65
N LYS A 206 28.95 12.83 23.32
CA LYS A 206 30.25 12.43 22.78
C LYS A 206 31.00 11.58 23.78
N GLY A 207 31.48 10.41 23.36
CA GLY A 207 32.24 9.52 24.26
C GLY A 207 31.46 9.09 25.51
N GLY A 208 30.14 8.97 25.41
CA GLY A 208 29.27 8.60 26.54
C GLY A 208 28.80 9.78 27.42
N VAL A 209 29.39 10.95 27.30
CA VAL A 209 29.03 12.16 28.05
C VAL A 209 28.05 13.02 27.23
N THR A 210 26.97 13.47 27.87
CA THR A 210 26.02 14.41 27.28
C THR A 210 26.25 15.80 27.84
N THR A 211 26.41 16.78 26.95
CA THR A 211 26.51 18.21 27.28
C THR A 211 25.31 18.94 26.70
N ASN A 212 24.64 19.74 27.52
CA ASN A 212 23.51 20.56 27.12
C ASN A 212 24.01 21.96 26.72
N VAL A 213 23.81 22.31 25.46
CA VAL A 213 24.13 23.62 24.89
C VAL A 213 22.82 24.44 24.81
N PRO A 214 22.62 25.44 25.70
CA PRO A 214 21.43 26.27 25.67
C PRO A 214 21.48 27.26 24.51
N ILE A 215 20.39 27.41 23.80
CA ILE A 215 20.19 28.40 22.71
C ILE A 215 19.08 29.35 23.15
N ASP A 216 19.46 30.47 23.68
CA ASP A 216 18.55 31.54 24.10
C ASP A 216 18.33 32.53 22.94
N LEU A 217 17.11 32.57 22.40
CA LEU A 217 16.80 33.40 21.23
C LEU A 217 16.90 34.90 21.52
N SER A 218 16.94 35.33 22.80
CA SER A 218 17.16 36.73 23.18
C SER A 218 18.59 37.21 22.84
N GLN A 219 19.54 36.27 22.73
CA GLN A 219 20.97 36.54 22.45
C GLN A 219 21.28 36.53 20.95
N VAL A 220 20.33 36.23 20.10
CA VAL A 220 20.50 36.24 18.65
C VAL A 220 20.68 37.68 18.18
N GLN A 221 21.76 37.98 17.49
CA GLN A 221 22.04 39.32 16.96
C GLN A 221 21.17 39.62 15.75
N GLY A 222 20.33 40.66 15.84
CA GLY A 222 19.40 41.05 14.79
C GLY A 222 18.03 40.30 14.83
N PRO A 223 17.26 40.35 13.72
CA PRO A 223 16.00 39.67 13.64
C PRO A 223 16.14 38.15 13.66
N LEU A 224 15.15 37.40 14.16
CA LEU A 224 15.17 35.94 14.26
C LEU A 224 15.00 35.26 12.88
N THR A 225 15.93 35.57 11.94
CA THR A 225 16.00 34.93 10.64
C THR A 225 16.61 33.52 10.75
N LEU A 226 16.40 32.65 9.77
CA LEU A 226 17.07 31.34 9.72
C LEU A 226 18.59 31.47 9.83
N ASN A 227 19.18 32.41 9.09
CA ASN A 227 20.65 32.60 9.08
C ASN A 227 21.18 33.06 10.45
N ASN A 228 20.55 34.03 11.11
CA ASN A 228 21.01 34.56 12.39
C ASN A 228 20.94 33.51 13.50
N ILE A 229 19.89 32.70 13.51
CA ILE A 229 19.74 31.56 14.45
C ILE A 229 20.85 30.53 14.22
N ILE A 230 21.11 30.16 12.97
CA ILE A 230 22.20 29.22 12.62
C ILE A 230 23.56 29.75 13.09
N ILE A 231 23.86 31.01 12.83
CA ILE A 231 25.12 31.64 13.25
C ILE A 231 25.29 31.55 14.77
N TYR A 232 24.25 31.95 15.51
CA TYR A 232 24.29 31.95 16.97
C TYR A 232 24.40 30.52 17.54
N ALA A 233 23.59 29.57 17.07
CA ALA A 233 23.65 28.19 17.52
C ALA A 233 25.03 27.56 17.24
N ASN A 234 25.61 27.80 16.08
CA ASN A 234 26.94 27.31 15.75
C ASN A 234 28.06 27.94 16.60
N GLN A 235 27.95 29.21 17.01
CA GLN A 235 28.84 29.85 17.96
C GLN A 235 28.80 29.14 19.30
N GLN A 236 27.63 28.84 19.84
CA GLN A 236 27.48 28.10 21.11
C GLN A 236 28.08 26.70 21.03
N LEU A 237 27.74 25.94 19.98
CA LEU A 237 28.27 24.58 19.74
C LEU A 237 29.83 24.61 19.61
N SER A 238 30.38 25.63 18.97
CA SER A 238 31.83 25.77 18.83
C SER A 238 32.51 26.14 20.14
N ALA A 239 31.89 26.99 20.96
CA ALA A 239 32.41 27.38 22.27
C ALA A 239 32.54 26.16 23.20
N ASP A 240 31.61 25.21 23.10
CA ASP A 240 31.63 23.94 23.83
C ASP A 240 32.50 22.85 23.16
N GLY A 241 33.19 23.15 22.07
CA GLY A 241 34.13 22.24 21.41
C GLY A 241 33.51 21.17 20.51
N PHE A 242 32.23 21.29 20.16
CA PHE A 242 31.53 20.34 19.28
C PHE A 242 31.79 20.63 17.81
N LYS A 243 31.77 19.54 17.02
CA LYS A 243 31.85 19.58 15.55
C LYS A 243 30.50 19.57 14.87
N THR A 244 29.41 19.27 15.59
CA THR A 244 28.03 19.40 15.12
C THR A 244 27.78 20.80 14.57
N ARG A 245 27.14 20.90 13.41
CA ARG A 245 26.80 22.17 12.76
C ARG A 245 25.38 22.19 12.25
N LEU A 246 24.77 23.36 12.39
CA LEU A 246 23.53 23.72 11.76
C LEU A 246 23.84 24.46 10.46
N GLN A 247 23.08 24.19 9.41
CA GLN A 247 23.27 24.80 8.08
C GLN A 247 21.91 25.06 7.43
N LYS A 248 21.87 26.05 6.54
CA LYS A 248 20.74 26.24 5.64
C LYS A 248 20.80 25.18 4.55
N ALA A 249 19.69 24.48 4.33
CA ALA A 249 19.54 23.48 3.29
C ALA A 249 18.40 23.85 2.32
N VAL A 250 18.60 23.64 1.03
CA VAL A 250 17.53 23.76 0.04
C VAL A 250 16.60 22.57 0.20
N THR A 251 15.31 22.82 0.44
CA THR A 251 14.28 21.79 0.63
C THR A 251 13.41 21.62 -0.60
N ASP A 252 13.31 22.67 -1.42
CA ASP A 252 12.56 22.64 -2.67
C ASP A 252 13.09 23.74 -3.61
N SER A 253 13.07 23.48 -4.91
CA SER A 253 13.49 24.43 -5.96
C SER A 253 12.47 24.43 -7.10
N SER A 254 11.85 25.57 -7.35
CA SER A 254 10.96 25.76 -8.49
C SER A 254 11.64 26.64 -9.55
N THR A 255 11.75 26.15 -10.78
CA THR A 255 12.30 26.91 -11.90
C THR A 255 11.16 27.32 -12.82
N THR A 256 10.97 28.63 -12.97
CA THR A 256 9.99 29.22 -13.89
C THR A 256 10.72 29.73 -15.12
N ASN A 257 10.41 29.20 -16.29
CA ASN A 257 10.89 29.68 -17.57
C ASN A 257 9.89 30.71 -18.12
N SER A 258 10.33 31.94 -18.28
CA SER A 258 9.56 33.02 -18.88
C SER A 258 10.21 33.42 -20.21
N THR A 259 9.47 33.32 -21.31
CA THR A 259 9.92 33.77 -22.63
C THR A 259 9.31 35.14 -22.89
N ASN A 260 10.14 36.14 -23.09
CA ASN A 260 9.68 37.47 -23.44
C ASN A 260 9.07 37.43 -24.88
N ALA A 261 7.78 37.64 -24.98
CA ALA A 261 7.01 37.54 -26.26
C ALA A 261 7.51 38.51 -27.31
N THR A 262 8.21 39.59 -26.95
CA THR A 262 8.69 40.63 -27.87
C THR A 262 10.12 40.37 -28.36
N THR A 263 10.97 39.74 -27.55
CA THR A 263 12.41 39.57 -27.87
C THR A 263 12.80 38.11 -28.08
N GLY A 264 11.90 37.14 -27.79
CA GLY A 264 12.20 35.71 -27.84
C GLY A 264 13.23 35.23 -26.80
N ALA A 265 13.71 36.14 -25.94
CA ALA A 265 14.68 35.78 -24.90
C ALA A 265 14.00 34.99 -23.76
N SER A 266 14.51 33.80 -23.47
CA SER A 266 14.06 32.96 -22.35
C SER A 266 14.90 33.30 -21.12
N THR A 267 14.23 33.72 -20.05
CA THR A 267 14.80 33.87 -18.72
C THR A 267 14.32 32.74 -17.81
N SER A 268 15.24 32.02 -17.22
CA SER A 268 14.96 31.02 -16.18
C SER A 268 15.18 31.64 -14.82
N THR A 269 14.15 31.67 -13.99
CA THR A 269 14.25 32.15 -12.60
C THR A 269 14.01 30.95 -11.68
N THR A 270 15.02 30.57 -10.92
CA THR A 270 14.92 29.56 -9.87
C THR A 270 14.57 30.24 -8.56
N LYS A 271 13.55 29.73 -7.86
CA LYS A 271 13.18 30.14 -6.51
C LYS A 271 13.39 28.96 -5.58
N ASP A 272 14.22 29.17 -4.57
CA ASP A 272 14.53 28.14 -3.59
C ASP A 272 13.73 28.33 -2.30
N SER A 273 13.40 27.22 -1.71
CA SER A 273 12.86 27.09 -0.37
C SER A 273 13.90 26.46 0.54
N TYR A 274 13.94 26.91 1.80
CA TYR A 274 15.00 26.52 2.71
C TYR A 274 14.48 25.98 4.02
N GLY A 275 15.15 24.93 4.49
CA GLY A 275 15.03 24.36 5.82
C GLY A 275 16.33 24.45 6.60
N LEU A 276 16.31 23.95 7.81
CA LEU A 276 17.46 23.81 8.70
C LEU A 276 18.03 22.39 8.59
N SER A 277 19.31 22.27 8.27
CA SER A 277 20.04 20.98 8.31
C SER A 277 20.94 20.94 9.55
N VAL A 278 20.92 19.82 10.24
CA VAL A 278 21.76 19.51 11.41
C VAL A 278 22.68 18.36 11.03
N SER A 279 24.01 18.63 11.07
CA SER A 279 25.03 17.64 10.75
C SER A 279 25.87 17.35 12.01
N PRO A 280 25.64 16.22 12.68
CA PRO A 280 26.44 15.83 13.83
C PRO A 280 27.93 15.63 13.48
N GLY A 281 28.83 15.99 14.39
CA GLY A 281 30.24 15.68 14.24
C GLY A 281 30.54 14.19 14.40
N ALA A 282 31.68 13.73 13.92
CA ALA A 282 32.06 12.32 14.06
C ALA A 282 32.05 11.88 15.53
N GLY A 283 31.30 10.84 15.84
CA GLY A 283 31.13 10.32 17.20
C GLY A 283 30.25 11.20 18.11
N GLU A 284 29.54 12.16 17.54
CA GLU A 284 28.56 13.00 18.24
C GLU A 284 27.12 12.53 17.88
N THR A 285 26.24 12.43 18.88
CA THR A 285 24.81 12.28 18.69
C THR A 285 24.11 13.50 19.25
N VAL A 286 23.03 13.93 18.57
CA VAL A 286 22.35 15.20 18.85
C VAL A 286 20.90 14.93 19.22
N SER A 287 20.43 15.61 20.25
CA SER A 287 19.00 15.64 20.60
C SER A 287 18.59 17.07 20.93
N PHE A 288 17.29 17.35 20.73
CA PHE A 288 16.70 18.65 20.98
C PHE A 288 15.65 18.57 22.09
N SER A 289 15.64 19.59 22.93
CA SER A 289 14.57 19.82 23.90
C SER A 289 14.26 21.31 24.00
N ALA A 290 13.05 21.65 24.36
CA ALA A 290 12.62 23.01 24.62
C ALA A 290 11.50 23.03 25.65
N PRO A 291 11.32 24.13 26.40
CA PRO A 291 10.16 24.31 27.25
C PRO A 291 8.87 24.20 26.42
N THR A 292 7.90 23.46 26.95
CA THR A 292 6.57 23.36 26.37
C THR A 292 5.83 24.67 26.58
N THR A 293 5.26 25.22 25.50
CA THR A 293 4.46 26.46 25.58
C THR A 293 3.02 26.16 25.93
N GLN A 294 2.44 25.13 25.32
CA GLN A 294 1.07 24.66 25.55
C GLN A 294 0.89 23.27 24.96
N PRO A 295 -0.07 22.46 25.43
CA PRO A 295 -0.42 21.20 24.78
C PRO A 295 -0.83 21.39 23.32
N ALA A 296 -0.72 20.34 22.51
CA ALA A 296 -1.11 20.31 21.11
C ALA A 296 -2.09 19.18 20.83
N LEU A 297 -2.83 19.27 19.71
CA LEU A 297 -3.70 18.20 19.21
C LEU A 297 -3.22 17.69 17.87
N TYR A 298 -3.29 16.39 17.67
CA TYR A 298 -3.16 15.78 16.35
C TYR A 298 -4.53 15.32 15.87
N LEU A 299 -4.98 15.83 14.73
CA LEU A 299 -6.13 15.33 14.00
C LEU A 299 -5.63 14.42 12.89
N VAL A 300 -6.12 13.19 12.88
CA VAL A 300 -5.76 12.17 11.91
C VAL A 300 -6.99 11.73 11.15
N GLY A 301 -6.86 11.55 9.86
CA GLY A 301 -7.92 11.13 8.97
C GLY A 301 -7.40 10.88 7.56
N SER A 302 -8.27 11.00 6.57
CA SER A 302 -7.90 10.81 5.16
C SER A 302 -8.26 12.03 4.34
N THR A 303 -7.55 12.26 3.25
CA THR A 303 -7.81 13.32 2.27
C THR A 303 -7.88 12.73 0.87
N GLY A 304 -8.65 13.38 -0.04
CA GLY A 304 -8.86 12.89 -1.39
C GLY A 304 -10.00 11.88 -1.51
N ASN A 305 -10.21 11.37 -2.73
CA ASN A 305 -11.28 10.44 -3.06
C ASN A 305 -10.70 9.09 -3.49
N ALA A 306 -11.28 7.99 -3.03
CA ALA A 306 -10.86 6.64 -3.43
C ALA A 306 -11.27 6.27 -4.87
N THR A 307 -12.03 7.11 -5.56
CA THR A 307 -12.45 6.86 -6.94
C THR A 307 -11.59 7.63 -7.92
N THR A 308 -10.80 6.91 -8.69
CA THR A 308 -10.02 7.42 -9.82
C THR A 308 -10.95 7.97 -10.90
N THR A 309 -11.16 9.27 -10.92
CA THR A 309 -11.57 9.96 -12.13
C THR A 309 -10.33 10.63 -12.71
N ALA A 310 -9.73 9.99 -13.71
CA ALA A 310 -8.65 10.58 -14.48
C ALA A 310 -9.11 11.92 -15.02
N SER A 311 -8.65 13.03 -14.43
CA SER A 311 -8.84 14.37 -14.98
C SER A 311 -7.88 14.51 -16.17
N THR A 312 -8.39 14.22 -17.36
CA THR A 312 -7.71 14.53 -18.62
C THR A 312 -7.75 16.03 -18.87
N SER A 313 -6.79 16.76 -18.35
CA SER A 313 -6.46 18.06 -18.88
C SER A 313 -4.96 18.27 -18.88
N LYS A 314 -4.41 18.22 -20.11
CA LYS A 314 -3.04 18.53 -20.52
C LYS A 314 -1.93 17.53 -20.18
N GLY A 315 -1.61 16.63 -21.10
CA GLY A 315 -0.28 16.41 -21.70
C GLY A 315 0.96 16.20 -20.83
N GLU A 316 0.82 15.97 -19.53
CA GLU A 316 1.90 15.51 -18.67
C GLU A 316 1.57 14.11 -18.21
N ALA A 317 2.52 13.19 -18.33
CA ALA A 317 2.42 11.86 -17.76
C ALA A 317 2.38 12.01 -16.23
N SER A 318 1.18 12.23 -15.66
CA SER A 318 1.00 12.05 -14.24
C SER A 318 1.03 10.54 -13.99
N THR A 319 2.08 10.06 -13.35
CA THR A 319 1.95 8.90 -12.48
C THR A 319 0.67 9.13 -11.67
N ALA A 320 -0.32 8.25 -11.82
CA ALA A 320 -1.57 8.36 -11.09
C ALA A 320 -1.21 8.45 -9.61
N ALA A 321 -1.26 9.66 -9.05
CA ALA A 321 -1.10 9.86 -7.63
C ALA A 321 -2.26 9.13 -6.97
N ALA A 322 -1.99 8.39 -5.90
CA ALA A 322 -3.03 7.76 -5.13
C ALA A 322 -4.05 8.82 -4.71
N ASP A 323 -5.31 8.64 -5.11
CA ASP A 323 -6.34 9.65 -4.94
C ASP A 323 -6.79 9.80 -3.47
N GLN A 324 -6.42 8.85 -2.61
CA GLN A 324 -6.72 8.89 -1.18
C GLN A 324 -5.46 8.68 -0.34
N GLN A 325 -5.19 9.64 0.55
CA GLN A 325 -4.02 9.63 1.42
C GLN A 325 -4.43 9.82 2.89
N GLY A 326 -3.74 9.13 3.79
CA GLY A 326 -3.80 9.42 5.21
C GLY A 326 -3.25 10.83 5.49
N ARG A 327 -3.90 11.56 6.41
CA ARG A 327 -3.54 12.94 6.73
C ARG A 327 -3.43 13.16 8.22
N ILE A 328 -2.40 13.90 8.63
CA ILE A 328 -2.17 14.30 10.01
C ILE A 328 -2.08 15.83 10.06
N ILE A 329 -2.84 16.45 10.94
CA ILE A 329 -2.80 17.89 11.19
C ILE A 329 -2.45 18.11 12.66
N LYS A 330 -1.38 18.84 12.95
CA LYS A 330 -1.05 19.28 14.31
C LYS A 330 -1.63 20.66 14.55
N LEU A 331 -2.42 20.78 15.60
CA LEU A 331 -2.93 22.05 16.13
C LEU A 331 -2.07 22.41 17.34
N THR A 332 -1.37 23.55 17.25
CA THR A 332 -0.41 23.98 18.26
C THR A 332 -1.05 24.76 19.41
N GLY A 333 -2.29 24.44 19.76
CA GLY A 333 -3.01 25.02 20.87
C GLY A 333 -4.38 24.39 21.08
N LEU A 334 -4.92 24.57 22.28
CA LEU A 334 -6.18 23.96 22.71
C LEU A 334 -7.29 24.99 22.94
N ASP A 335 -7.02 26.28 22.77
CA ASP A 335 -7.93 27.37 23.09
C ASP A 335 -8.89 27.77 21.97
N GLY A 336 -8.85 27.02 20.84
CA GLY A 336 -9.70 27.30 19.68
C GLY A 336 -9.34 28.55 18.89
N SER A 337 -8.31 29.30 19.26
CA SER A 337 -7.80 30.42 18.48
C SER A 337 -7.21 29.92 17.16
N PRO A 338 -7.04 30.75 16.11
CA PRO A 338 -6.34 30.39 14.89
C PRO A 338 -4.93 29.90 15.23
N GLN A 339 -4.69 28.61 14.99
CA GLN A 339 -3.43 27.94 15.33
C GLN A 339 -2.60 27.72 14.09
N ALA A 340 -1.28 27.80 14.24
CA ALA A 340 -0.39 27.27 13.21
C ALA A 340 -0.60 25.76 13.09
N THR A 341 -0.76 25.28 11.88
CA THR A 341 -0.92 23.86 11.59
C THR A 341 0.19 23.38 10.66
N PHE A 342 0.61 22.16 10.81
CA PHE A 342 1.40 21.50 9.79
C PHE A 342 0.74 20.19 9.35
N ASN A 343 0.87 19.87 8.08
CA ASN A 343 0.32 18.65 7.52
C ASN A 343 1.45 17.65 7.36
N VAL A 344 1.18 16.43 7.79
CA VAL A 344 2.03 15.27 7.55
C VAL A 344 1.17 14.24 6.85
N SER A 345 1.61 13.79 5.71
CA SER A 345 0.90 12.75 4.96
C SER A 345 1.52 11.40 5.27
N ALA A 346 0.69 10.38 5.43
CA ALA A 346 1.11 9.00 5.40
C ALA A 346 1.17 8.59 3.91
N ASP A 347 2.26 8.93 3.24
CA ASP A 347 2.41 8.74 1.81
C ASP A 347 3.12 7.41 1.53
N PRO A 348 2.46 6.42 0.90
CA PRO A 348 3.13 5.23 0.40
C PRO A 348 3.96 5.58 -0.85
N THR A 349 4.89 4.72 -1.21
CA THR A 349 5.61 4.82 -2.49
C THR A 349 4.70 4.51 -3.68
N SER A 350 3.59 3.82 -3.43
CA SER A 350 2.54 3.49 -4.41
C SER A 350 1.20 3.28 -3.69
N GLY A 351 0.09 3.31 -4.42
CA GLY A 351 -1.24 2.99 -3.90
C GLY A 351 -1.87 4.10 -3.03
N THR A 352 -2.91 3.73 -2.29
CA THR A 352 -3.73 4.62 -1.45
C THR A 352 -3.55 4.29 0.03
N THR A 353 -3.80 5.26 0.90
CA THR A 353 -3.84 5.06 2.36
C THR A 353 -5.10 5.64 2.97
N THR A 354 -5.58 4.98 4.05
CA THR A 354 -6.61 5.52 4.94
C THR A 354 -6.07 5.47 6.36
N ALA A 355 -6.26 6.55 7.13
CA ALA A 355 -5.88 6.57 8.54
C ALA A 355 -7.11 6.25 9.41
N GLN A 356 -6.95 5.37 10.41
CA GLN A 356 -8.02 4.85 11.25
C GLN A 356 -7.89 5.28 12.71
N ALA A 357 -6.71 5.17 13.30
CA ALA A 357 -6.47 5.47 14.69
C ALA A 357 -5.13 6.17 14.90
N SER A 358 -5.03 6.94 15.98
CA SER A 358 -3.78 7.58 16.39
C SER A 358 -3.62 7.60 17.90
N GLN A 359 -2.36 7.53 18.34
CA GLN A 359 -1.95 7.67 19.73
C GLN A 359 -0.66 8.51 19.79
N VAL A 360 -0.43 9.17 20.91
CA VAL A 360 0.78 9.96 21.16
C VAL A 360 1.49 9.42 22.39
N ASP A 361 2.81 9.20 22.27
CA ASP A 361 3.63 8.80 23.42
C ASP A 361 4.04 10.00 24.30
N ALA A 362 4.67 9.71 25.46
CA ALA A 362 5.10 10.74 26.40
C ALA A 362 6.16 11.71 25.83
N ASN A 363 6.79 11.36 24.73
CA ASN A 363 7.79 12.18 24.04
C ASN A 363 7.19 13.05 22.93
N GLY A 364 5.88 12.97 22.69
CA GLY A 364 5.18 13.69 21.62
C GLY A 364 5.34 13.05 20.26
N ASN A 365 5.80 11.80 20.16
CA ASN A 365 5.76 11.05 18.91
C ASN A 365 4.34 10.56 18.66
N ILE A 366 3.89 10.69 17.42
CA ILE A 366 2.57 10.22 17.03
C ILE A 366 2.67 8.89 16.29
N TYR A 367 1.84 7.94 16.71
CA TYR A 367 1.63 6.66 16.05
C TYR A 367 0.31 6.73 15.29
N VAL A 368 0.34 6.33 14.03
CA VAL A 368 -0.83 6.31 13.15
C VAL A 368 -1.01 4.92 12.58
N LEU A 369 -2.19 4.37 12.82
CA LEU A 369 -2.66 3.11 12.24
C LEU A 369 -3.59 3.42 11.08
N GLY A 370 -3.45 2.66 10.01
CA GLY A 370 -4.36 2.74 8.87
C GLY A 370 -4.23 1.56 7.93
N ASN A 371 -4.86 1.68 6.77
CA ASN A 371 -4.83 0.64 5.74
C ASN A 371 -4.21 1.21 4.46
N ALA A 372 -3.44 0.39 3.75
CA ALA A 372 -2.73 0.77 2.54
C ALA A 372 -2.88 -0.29 1.44
N THR A 373 -3.00 0.16 0.20
CA THR A 373 -2.96 -0.69 -1.00
C THR A 373 -1.61 -0.63 -1.71
N GLY A 374 -0.61 0.02 -1.10
CA GLY A 374 0.71 0.22 -1.67
C GLY A 374 1.84 0.12 -0.65
N ASP A 375 3.07 0.24 -1.16
CA ASP A 375 4.30 0.01 -0.42
C ASP A 375 4.77 1.25 0.35
N PHE A 376 5.35 1.04 1.53
CA PHE A 376 6.08 2.06 2.27
C PHE A 376 7.60 1.77 2.24
N GLY A 377 8.27 2.17 1.17
CA GLY A 377 9.70 1.94 1.01
C GLY A 377 10.06 0.45 0.98
N SER A 378 10.73 -0.03 2.03
CA SER A 378 11.10 -1.45 2.20
C SER A 378 9.98 -2.33 2.76
N GLN A 379 8.90 -1.73 3.25
CA GLN A 379 7.70 -2.42 3.72
C GLN A 379 6.75 -2.62 2.53
N LEU A 380 6.81 -3.78 1.91
CA LEU A 380 6.01 -4.09 0.72
C LEU A 380 4.60 -4.55 1.11
N ASN A 381 3.60 -4.07 0.40
CA ASN A 381 2.24 -4.59 0.46
C ASN A 381 2.24 -6.03 -0.05
N GLN A 382 1.64 -6.95 0.71
CA GLN A 382 1.67 -8.38 0.40
C GLN A 382 0.37 -8.87 -0.23
N GLY A 383 -0.71 -8.12 -0.07
CA GLY A 383 -2.04 -8.49 -0.54
C GLY A 383 -2.74 -7.38 -1.31
N THR A 384 -4.04 -7.45 -1.35
CA THR A 384 -4.87 -6.39 -1.94
C THR A 384 -4.91 -5.14 -1.06
N GLN A 385 -4.77 -5.32 0.25
CA GLN A 385 -4.70 -4.28 1.26
C GLN A 385 -4.00 -4.82 2.50
N ASP A 386 -3.06 -4.06 3.05
CA ASP A 386 -2.38 -4.35 4.30
C ASP A 386 -2.59 -3.22 5.32
N VAL A 387 -2.39 -3.54 6.59
CA VAL A 387 -2.40 -2.57 7.67
C VAL A 387 -1.03 -1.92 7.75
N TYR A 388 -0.96 -0.59 7.85
CA TYR A 388 0.26 0.11 8.21
C TYR A 388 0.19 0.70 9.61
N LEU A 389 1.32 0.68 10.30
CA LEU A 389 1.58 1.42 11.52
C LEU A 389 2.82 2.28 11.31
N THR A 390 2.66 3.60 11.37
CA THR A 390 3.78 4.54 11.22
C THR A 390 3.96 5.35 12.49
N LYS A 391 5.19 5.45 12.97
CA LYS A 391 5.59 6.38 14.02
C LYS A 391 6.22 7.61 13.39
N TYR A 392 5.75 8.76 13.80
CA TYR A 392 6.31 10.07 13.45
C TYR A 392 6.91 10.72 14.69
N ASP A 393 7.97 11.50 14.52
CA ASP A 393 8.43 12.39 15.56
C ASP A 393 7.49 13.61 15.74
N SER A 394 7.73 14.43 16.74
CA SER A 394 6.91 15.62 17.03
C SER A 394 6.95 16.68 15.93
N ALA A 395 7.93 16.63 15.02
CA ALA A 395 8.03 17.48 13.83
C ALA A 395 7.35 16.86 12.60
N GLY A 396 6.82 15.65 12.72
CA GLY A 396 6.09 14.95 11.68
C GLY A 396 6.97 14.23 10.67
N ASN A 397 8.21 13.86 11.03
CA ASN A 397 9.04 13.01 10.19
C ASN A 397 8.86 11.55 10.59
N VAL A 398 8.81 10.69 9.59
CA VAL A 398 8.69 9.24 9.79
C VAL A 398 9.93 8.73 10.53
N GLN A 399 9.69 8.06 11.65
CA GLN A 399 10.71 7.34 12.40
C GLN A 399 10.85 5.92 11.88
N TRP A 400 9.73 5.25 11.70
CA TRP A 400 9.61 3.93 11.10
C TRP A 400 8.17 3.68 10.64
N THR A 401 8.01 2.77 9.70
CA THR A 401 6.73 2.21 9.29
C THR A 401 6.81 0.69 9.33
N GLN A 402 5.76 0.04 9.80
CA GLN A 402 5.58 -1.41 9.76
C GLN A 402 4.29 -1.74 9.03
N MET A 403 4.32 -2.77 8.21
CA MET A 403 3.14 -3.32 7.57
C MET A 403 2.78 -4.68 8.15
N VAL A 404 1.48 -4.90 8.33
CA VAL A 404 0.90 -6.17 8.79
C VAL A 404 -0.05 -6.66 7.72
N GLY A 405 0.33 -7.72 7.05
CA GLY A 405 -0.47 -8.29 5.97
C GLY A 405 0.07 -9.63 5.49
N ALA A 406 -0.67 -10.21 4.58
CA ALA A 406 -0.35 -11.44 3.89
C ALA A 406 -1.04 -11.45 2.51
N ALA A 407 -1.11 -12.60 1.82
CA ALA A 407 -1.48 -12.71 0.42
C ALA A 407 -2.84 -12.11 0.00
N ASP A 408 -3.82 -11.99 0.92
CA ASP A 408 -5.14 -11.45 0.58
C ASP A 408 -5.37 -10.03 1.12
N SER A 409 -6.10 -9.89 2.23
CA SER A 409 -6.46 -8.59 2.79
C SER A 409 -6.33 -8.56 4.31
N ALA A 410 -5.76 -7.48 4.82
CA ALA A 410 -5.77 -7.16 6.23
C ALA A 410 -6.29 -5.73 6.45
N SER A 411 -7.06 -5.52 7.53
CA SER A 411 -7.62 -4.22 7.92
C SER A 411 -7.36 -3.96 9.39
N GLY A 412 -6.79 -2.78 9.70
CA GLY A 412 -6.54 -2.31 11.06
C GLY A 412 -7.65 -1.40 11.55
N TYR A 413 -8.06 -1.57 12.81
CA TYR A 413 -9.14 -0.77 13.41
C TYR A 413 -8.75 -0.12 14.72
N GLY A 414 -7.93 -0.76 15.55
CA GLY A 414 -7.60 -0.28 16.88
C GLY A 414 -6.09 -0.17 17.13
N LEU A 415 -5.69 0.86 17.86
CA LEU A 415 -4.31 1.15 18.27
C LEU A 415 -4.27 1.52 19.75
N ALA A 416 -3.39 0.87 20.50
CA ALA A 416 -3.08 1.21 21.89
C ALA A 416 -1.57 1.31 22.09
N LEU A 417 -1.14 2.14 23.05
CA LEU A 417 0.25 2.22 23.51
C LEU A 417 0.31 1.80 24.99
N ASP A 418 1.35 1.05 25.37
CA ASP A 418 1.66 0.86 26.78
C ASP A 418 2.50 2.04 27.34
N GLN A 419 2.73 2.05 28.64
CA GLN A 419 3.49 3.11 29.32
C GLN A 419 4.94 3.23 28.84
N ASN A 420 5.47 2.20 28.20
CA ASN A 420 6.83 2.20 27.64
C ASN A 420 6.86 2.69 26.18
N GLY A 421 5.70 2.98 25.59
CA GLY A 421 5.56 3.39 24.20
C GLY A 421 5.58 2.22 23.20
N ASN A 422 5.43 0.97 23.64
CA ASN A 422 5.20 -0.13 22.71
C ASN A 422 3.80 -0.01 22.12
N ALA A 423 3.68 -0.30 20.83
CA ALA A 423 2.42 -0.18 20.11
C ALA A 423 1.76 -1.54 19.93
N TYR A 424 0.45 -1.56 20.10
CA TYR A 424 -0.40 -2.73 19.89
C TYR A 424 -1.48 -2.37 18.87
N VAL A 425 -1.55 -3.16 17.83
CA VAL A 425 -2.54 -2.97 16.75
C VAL A 425 -3.48 -4.16 16.68
N THR A 426 -4.73 -3.89 16.34
CA THR A 426 -5.74 -4.94 16.15
C THR A 426 -6.57 -4.68 14.91
N GLY A 427 -7.12 -5.76 14.36
CA GLY A 427 -7.94 -5.69 13.15
C GLY A 427 -8.46 -7.06 12.72
N SER A 428 -8.66 -7.23 11.43
CA SER A 428 -9.03 -8.51 10.83
C SER A 428 -8.20 -8.81 9.58
N THR A 429 -8.05 -10.09 9.28
CA THR A 429 -7.34 -10.58 8.09
C THR A 429 -8.06 -11.80 7.51
N THR A 430 -7.99 -11.98 6.19
CA THR A 430 -8.44 -13.19 5.50
C THR A 430 -7.30 -14.17 5.23
N SER A 431 -6.06 -13.81 5.59
CA SER A 431 -4.83 -14.57 5.35
C SER A 431 -4.11 -14.94 6.65
N ASP A 432 -3.12 -15.83 6.55
CA ASP A 432 -2.27 -16.24 7.66
C ASP A 432 -1.21 -15.19 7.96
N LEU A 433 -1.31 -14.51 9.09
CA LEU A 433 -0.29 -13.58 9.59
C LEU A 433 0.84 -14.30 10.34
N THR A 434 0.67 -15.55 10.68
CA THR A 434 1.64 -16.36 11.41
C THR A 434 1.80 -17.73 10.75
N THR A 435 2.96 -18.34 10.87
CA THR A 435 3.23 -19.68 10.32
C THR A 435 2.44 -20.81 10.99
N THR A 436 1.71 -20.53 12.06
CA THR A 436 0.88 -21.49 12.78
C THR A 436 -0.61 -21.30 12.53
N ALA A 437 -0.99 -20.21 11.86
CA ALA A 437 -2.35 -19.98 11.46
C ALA A 437 -2.69 -20.86 10.24
N ILE A 438 -3.96 -21.14 10.03
CA ILE A 438 -4.46 -21.83 8.84
C ILE A 438 -5.68 -21.05 8.37
N ALA A 439 -5.48 -20.23 7.34
CA ALA A 439 -6.55 -19.43 6.75
C ALA A 439 -7.68 -20.33 6.24
N ASN A 440 -8.90 -19.95 6.58
CA ASN A 440 -10.12 -20.60 6.09
C ASN A 440 -10.92 -19.72 5.12
N GLY A 441 -10.32 -18.58 4.68
CA GLY A 441 -10.93 -17.59 3.80
C GLY A 441 -11.94 -16.66 4.48
N ASN A 442 -12.18 -16.81 5.79
CA ASN A 442 -13.00 -15.91 6.58
C ASN A 442 -12.11 -14.83 7.24
N ASN A 443 -12.74 -13.72 7.62
CA ASN A 443 -12.03 -12.73 8.45
C ASN A 443 -11.71 -13.34 9.82
N ASP A 444 -10.47 -13.24 10.22
CA ASP A 444 -9.97 -13.57 11.55
C ASP A 444 -9.39 -12.34 12.24
N SER A 445 -9.66 -12.18 13.52
CA SER A 445 -9.08 -11.12 14.33
C SER A 445 -7.59 -11.34 14.54
N PHE A 446 -6.82 -10.27 14.58
CA PHE A 446 -5.41 -10.34 14.94
C PHE A 446 -5.02 -9.27 15.95
N VAL A 447 -3.92 -9.51 16.64
CA VAL A 447 -3.20 -8.53 17.47
C VAL A 447 -1.72 -8.63 17.14
N ALA A 448 -1.07 -7.49 16.90
CA ALA A 448 0.38 -7.42 16.73
C ALA A 448 0.98 -6.39 17.69
N LYS A 449 2.11 -6.73 18.31
CA LYS A 449 2.88 -5.86 19.21
C LYS A 449 4.19 -5.47 18.58
N TYR A 450 4.51 -4.19 18.67
CA TYR A 450 5.78 -3.59 18.25
C TYR A 450 6.44 -2.86 19.41
N ASP A 451 7.77 -2.92 19.50
CA ASP A 451 8.52 -2.09 20.42
C ASP A 451 8.60 -0.63 19.95
N THR A 452 9.22 0.24 20.74
CA THR A 452 9.35 1.68 20.44
C THR A 452 10.16 1.98 19.17
N ASN A 453 10.96 1.02 18.69
CA ASN A 453 11.78 1.11 17.50
C ASN A 453 11.09 0.49 16.25
N GLY A 454 9.87 -0.02 16.41
CA GLY A 454 9.14 -0.69 15.36
C GLY A 454 9.47 -2.17 15.19
N THR A 455 10.28 -2.76 16.08
CA THR A 455 10.60 -4.19 16.01
C THR A 455 9.35 -5.01 16.34
N PRO A 456 8.93 -5.97 15.48
CA PRO A 456 7.85 -6.88 15.80
C PRO A 456 8.21 -7.74 17.04
N VAL A 457 7.36 -7.73 18.06
CA VAL A 457 7.57 -8.52 19.28
C VAL A 457 6.82 -9.84 19.21
N TRP A 458 5.56 -9.80 18.87
CA TRP A 458 4.71 -10.95 18.61
C TRP A 458 3.48 -10.56 17.80
N THR A 459 2.93 -11.52 17.06
CA THR A 459 1.62 -11.45 16.39
C THR A 459 0.79 -12.65 16.79
N GLN A 460 -0.47 -12.43 17.15
CA GLN A 460 -1.45 -13.45 17.49
C GLN A 460 -2.67 -13.29 16.60
N GLN A 461 -3.05 -14.34 15.89
CA GLN A 461 -4.30 -14.43 15.13
C GLN A 461 -5.31 -15.28 15.91
N ILE A 462 -6.55 -14.81 16.01
CA ILE A 462 -7.65 -15.51 16.68
C ILE A 462 -8.54 -16.10 15.60
N GLN A 463 -8.33 -17.39 15.35
CA GLN A 463 -9.03 -18.10 14.30
C GLN A 463 -10.32 -18.75 14.82
N THR A 464 -11.37 -18.66 14.05
CA THR A 464 -12.63 -19.38 14.29
C THR A 464 -13.14 -20.00 12.98
N LEU A 465 -14.13 -20.87 13.07
CA LEU A 465 -14.76 -21.46 11.88
C LEU A 465 -15.56 -20.43 11.06
N ASN A 466 -15.92 -19.30 11.67
CA ASN A 466 -16.72 -18.23 11.06
C ASN A 466 -15.97 -16.91 11.20
N ALA A 467 -16.42 -15.89 10.45
CA ALA A 467 -15.80 -14.59 10.47
C ALA A 467 -15.82 -13.94 11.87
N ASN A 468 -14.70 -13.41 12.29
CA ASN A 468 -14.56 -12.58 13.48
C ASN A 468 -13.65 -11.38 13.19
N GLN A 469 -13.91 -10.26 13.87
CA GLN A 469 -13.21 -8.99 13.68
C GLN A 469 -13.05 -8.29 15.01
N SER A 470 -11.86 -7.78 15.32
CA SER A 470 -11.65 -6.93 16.49
C SER A 470 -11.59 -5.45 16.10
N ASN A 471 -12.44 -4.65 16.74
CA ASN A 471 -12.60 -3.21 16.49
C ASN A 471 -11.88 -2.35 17.53
N ALA A 472 -11.75 -2.85 18.75
CA ALA A 472 -11.23 -2.12 19.89
C ALA A 472 -10.06 -2.86 20.55
N ILE A 473 -9.11 -2.09 21.10
CA ILE A 473 -7.95 -2.60 21.84
C ILE A 473 -7.59 -1.63 22.96
N THR A 474 -7.22 -2.18 24.11
CA THR A 474 -6.61 -1.44 25.21
C THR A 474 -5.59 -2.31 25.92
N VAL A 475 -4.66 -1.68 26.64
CA VAL A 475 -3.58 -2.34 27.36
C VAL A 475 -3.58 -1.86 28.80
N ASP A 476 -3.49 -2.79 29.78
CA ASP A 476 -3.37 -2.45 31.18
C ASP A 476 -1.93 -2.11 31.58
N ALA A 477 -1.75 -1.65 32.83
CA ALA A 477 -0.44 -1.32 33.38
C ALA A 477 0.51 -2.54 33.51
N SER A 478 -0.02 -3.76 33.44
CA SER A 478 0.74 -5.02 33.48
C SER A 478 1.16 -5.51 32.10
N GLY A 479 0.69 -4.83 31.04
CA GLY A 479 0.91 -5.18 29.66
C GLY A 479 -0.03 -6.29 29.14
N ASN A 480 -1.12 -6.60 29.86
CA ASN A 480 -2.18 -7.44 29.34
C ASN A 480 -2.99 -6.64 28.29
N VAL A 481 -3.38 -7.32 27.24
CA VAL A 481 -4.06 -6.72 26.08
C VAL A 481 -5.49 -7.20 26.06
N PHE A 482 -6.43 -6.28 25.98
CA PHE A 482 -7.84 -6.58 25.81
C PHE A 482 -8.26 -6.14 24.41
N ILE A 483 -8.90 -7.05 23.69
CA ILE A 483 -9.52 -6.75 22.38
C ILE A 483 -10.99 -7.05 22.44
N GLY A 484 -11.75 -6.32 21.65
CA GLY A 484 -13.19 -6.51 21.53
C GLY A 484 -13.66 -6.27 20.11
N GLY A 485 -14.72 -6.97 19.74
CA GLY A 485 -15.24 -6.88 18.39
C GLY A 485 -16.52 -7.69 18.20
N GLN A 486 -16.58 -8.38 17.07
CA GLN A 486 -17.76 -9.15 16.64
C GLN A 486 -17.39 -10.51 16.09
N VAL A 487 -18.29 -11.47 16.19
CA VAL A 487 -18.17 -12.82 15.63
C VAL A 487 -19.51 -13.31 15.08
N THR A 488 -19.50 -13.98 13.93
CA THR A 488 -20.72 -14.52 13.30
C THR A 488 -21.04 -15.97 13.75
N GLY A 489 -20.23 -16.54 14.62
CA GLY A 489 -20.38 -17.88 15.17
C GLY A 489 -19.92 -17.95 16.61
N VAL A 490 -19.03 -18.88 16.92
CA VAL A 490 -18.50 -19.09 18.26
C VAL A 490 -17.03 -18.68 18.31
N ILE A 491 -16.66 -17.76 19.22
CA ILE A 491 -15.28 -17.24 19.33
C ILE A 491 -14.32 -18.18 20.07
N GLY A 492 -14.80 -19.05 20.94
CA GLY A 492 -13.97 -19.90 21.77
C GLY A 492 -14.68 -21.11 22.32
N LYS A 493 -13.90 -22.01 22.94
CA LYS A 493 -14.46 -23.23 23.54
C LYS A 493 -15.39 -22.91 24.71
N GLY A 494 -16.57 -23.49 24.69
CA GLY A 494 -17.57 -23.32 25.77
C GLY A 494 -18.44 -22.08 25.60
N GLN A 495 -18.24 -21.29 24.55
CA GLN A 495 -19.11 -20.18 24.20
C GLN A 495 -20.28 -20.64 23.33
N THR A 496 -21.35 -19.88 23.29
CA THR A 496 -22.53 -20.13 22.46
C THR A 496 -22.94 -18.86 21.75
N SER A 497 -23.32 -18.98 20.47
CA SER A 497 -23.86 -17.82 19.73
C SER A 497 -25.29 -17.56 20.21
N ALA A 498 -25.60 -16.30 20.49
CA ALA A 498 -26.93 -15.82 20.89
C ALA A 498 -27.74 -15.29 19.71
N GLY A 499 -27.07 -14.85 18.64
CA GLY A 499 -27.72 -14.19 17.51
C GLY A 499 -27.06 -14.39 16.16
N LYS A 500 -27.28 -13.43 15.29
CA LYS A 500 -26.68 -13.41 13.93
C LYS A 500 -25.20 -13.04 13.97
N GLN A 501 -24.86 -12.12 14.85
CA GLN A 501 -23.53 -11.61 15.10
C GLN A 501 -23.47 -11.18 16.55
N ASP A 502 -22.51 -11.69 17.28
CA ASP A 502 -22.35 -11.43 18.70
C ASP A 502 -21.09 -10.61 18.98
N ALA A 503 -21.16 -9.78 20.00
CA ALA A 503 -20.03 -9.09 20.56
C ALA A 503 -19.08 -10.07 21.28
N TYR A 504 -17.79 -9.77 21.34
CA TYR A 504 -16.86 -10.53 22.15
C TYR A 504 -15.79 -9.64 22.76
N VAL A 505 -15.21 -10.13 23.87
CA VAL A 505 -13.99 -9.61 24.49
C VAL A 505 -13.00 -10.76 24.66
N ALA A 506 -11.73 -10.51 24.39
CA ALA A 506 -10.66 -11.45 24.66
C ALA A 506 -9.50 -10.75 25.38
N GLU A 507 -8.85 -11.46 26.31
CA GLU A 507 -7.64 -11.04 26.95
C GLU A 507 -6.46 -11.85 26.44
N LEU A 508 -5.35 -11.16 26.14
CA LEU A 508 -4.05 -11.73 25.88
C LEU A 508 -3.08 -11.23 26.96
N ASN A 509 -2.22 -12.11 27.46
CA ASN A 509 -1.16 -11.68 28.37
C ASN A 509 -0.07 -10.89 27.62
N SER A 510 0.88 -10.31 28.35
CA SER A 510 1.98 -9.50 27.79
C SER A 510 2.86 -10.22 26.75
N LYS A 511 2.77 -11.57 26.67
CA LYS A 511 3.47 -12.42 25.69
C LYS A 511 2.61 -12.78 24.47
N GLY A 512 1.42 -12.22 24.35
CA GLY A 512 0.49 -12.46 23.24
C GLY A 512 -0.33 -13.74 23.34
N LYS A 513 -0.25 -14.49 24.47
CA LYS A 513 -1.04 -15.70 24.64
C LYS A 513 -2.44 -15.35 25.13
N VAL A 514 -3.47 -15.87 24.44
CA VAL A 514 -4.88 -15.74 24.83
C VAL A 514 -5.10 -16.33 26.23
N VAL A 515 -5.67 -15.55 27.13
CA VAL A 515 -6.04 -15.89 28.50
C VAL A 515 -7.47 -16.36 28.54
N TYR A 516 -8.39 -15.54 28.02
CA TYR A 516 -9.80 -15.90 27.86
C TYR A 516 -10.39 -15.29 26.59
N GLN A 517 -11.53 -15.83 26.18
CA GLN A 517 -12.42 -15.31 25.15
C GLN A 517 -13.84 -15.40 25.69
N GLN A 518 -14.55 -14.29 25.77
CA GLN A 518 -15.93 -14.21 26.25
C GLN A 518 -16.82 -13.61 25.18
N GLN A 519 -17.79 -14.41 24.75
CA GLN A 519 -18.85 -13.97 23.83
C GLN A 519 -20.02 -13.41 24.62
N MET A 520 -20.60 -12.33 24.12
CA MET A 520 -21.73 -11.66 24.72
C MET A 520 -22.63 -11.12 23.62
N GLY A 521 -23.93 -11.08 23.83
CA GLY A 521 -24.82 -10.56 22.79
C GLY A 521 -26.27 -10.87 23.03
N THR A 522 -27.08 -10.45 22.10
CA THR A 522 -28.51 -10.63 22.03
C THR A 522 -28.89 -11.53 20.82
N SER A 523 -30.17 -11.68 20.52
CA SER A 523 -30.61 -12.32 19.27
C SER A 523 -30.37 -11.44 18.01
N GLY A 524 -29.93 -10.21 18.18
CA GLY A 524 -29.70 -9.21 17.14
C GLY A 524 -28.32 -9.22 16.51
N VAL A 525 -27.82 -8.04 16.21
CA VAL A 525 -26.46 -7.77 15.76
C VAL A 525 -25.75 -6.99 16.85
N ASP A 526 -24.69 -7.55 17.40
CA ASP A 526 -23.99 -7.03 18.53
C ASP A 526 -22.49 -6.93 18.22
N GLN A 527 -21.84 -5.87 18.72
CA GLN A 527 -20.42 -5.63 18.56
C GLN A 527 -19.83 -4.82 19.70
N VAL A 528 -18.63 -5.13 20.13
CA VAL A 528 -17.82 -4.21 20.92
C VAL A 528 -17.21 -3.18 19.96
N SER A 529 -17.37 -1.91 20.29
CA SER A 529 -16.92 -0.80 19.45
C SER A 529 -15.74 -0.04 20.06
N ALA A 530 -15.68 0.10 21.38
CA ALA A 530 -14.61 0.82 22.08
C ALA A 530 -14.37 0.22 23.45
N MET A 531 -13.13 0.26 23.94
CA MET A 531 -12.73 -0.23 25.25
C MET A 531 -11.62 0.63 25.85
N THR A 532 -11.57 0.69 27.17
CA THR A 532 -10.46 1.30 27.90
C THR A 532 -10.32 0.67 29.30
N THR A 533 -9.12 0.73 29.85
CA THR A 533 -8.89 0.35 31.24
C THR A 533 -8.94 1.59 32.15
N THR A 534 -9.47 1.43 33.36
CA THR A 534 -9.51 2.46 34.40
C THR A 534 -8.29 2.35 35.31
N ALA A 535 -8.01 3.38 36.08
CA ALA A 535 -6.87 3.42 37.01
C ALA A 535 -6.93 2.34 38.11
N ASP A 536 -8.12 1.82 38.41
CA ASP A 536 -8.35 0.73 39.35
C ASP A 536 -8.15 -0.67 38.71
N GLY A 537 -7.72 -0.73 37.45
CA GLY A 537 -7.54 -1.96 36.68
C GLY A 537 -8.83 -2.59 36.13
N SER A 538 -9.97 -1.93 36.27
CA SER A 538 -11.21 -2.42 35.67
C SER A 538 -11.22 -2.16 34.15
N LEU A 539 -11.94 -3.01 33.40
CA LEU A 539 -12.18 -2.85 31.95
C LEU A 539 -13.56 -2.26 31.70
N LEU A 540 -13.60 -1.16 30.97
CA LEU A 540 -14.83 -0.58 30.42
C LEU A 540 -15.00 -1.06 28.98
N VAL A 541 -16.16 -1.61 28.68
CA VAL A 541 -16.54 -2.13 27.37
C VAL A 541 -17.76 -1.37 26.88
N ALA A 542 -17.59 -0.63 25.78
CA ALA A 542 -18.67 0.04 25.09
C ALA A 542 -19.06 -0.78 23.84
N SER A 543 -20.30 -1.21 23.80
CA SER A 543 -20.83 -2.07 22.73
C SER A 543 -22.12 -1.50 22.15
N VAL A 544 -22.40 -1.81 20.90
CA VAL A 544 -23.73 -1.64 20.29
C VAL A 544 -24.38 -3.01 20.32
N GLN A 545 -25.53 -3.14 21.00
CA GLN A 545 -26.28 -4.37 21.11
C GLN A 545 -27.71 -4.15 20.62
N ASN A 546 -28.07 -4.82 19.54
CA ASN A 546 -29.36 -4.64 18.89
C ASN A 546 -29.75 -3.16 18.64
N GLY A 547 -28.75 -2.31 18.31
CA GLY A 547 -28.93 -0.88 18.05
C GLY A 547 -28.80 0.03 19.28
N HIS A 548 -28.78 -0.52 20.49
CA HIS A 548 -28.59 0.24 21.73
C HIS A 548 -27.11 0.41 22.08
N ALA A 549 -26.73 1.58 22.57
CA ALA A 549 -25.43 1.81 23.18
C ALA A 549 -25.41 1.25 24.61
N ILE A 550 -24.55 0.28 24.83
CA ILE A 550 -24.38 -0.38 26.12
C ILE A 550 -22.96 -0.14 26.63
N LEU A 551 -22.85 0.25 27.90
CA LEU A 551 -21.57 0.41 28.59
C LEU A 551 -21.52 -0.54 29.79
N SER A 552 -20.48 -1.36 29.91
CA SER A 552 -20.28 -2.30 31.00
C SER A 552 -18.90 -2.14 31.63
N LYS A 553 -18.81 -2.32 32.96
CA LYS A 553 -17.54 -2.32 33.72
C LYS A 553 -17.27 -3.71 34.29
N TYR A 554 -16.06 -4.22 34.07
CA TYR A 554 -15.60 -5.51 34.56
C TYR A 554 -14.43 -5.33 35.51
N ALA A 555 -14.50 -5.95 36.69
CA ALA A 555 -13.42 -5.89 37.68
C ALA A 555 -12.15 -6.62 37.19
N ASN A 556 -11.00 -6.00 37.40
CA ASN A 556 -9.69 -6.59 37.07
C ASN A 556 -9.54 -7.05 35.61
N GLY A 557 -10.29 -6.47 34.71
CA GLY A 557 -10.27 -6.83 33.31
C GLY A 557 -10.98 -8.16 32.95
N ASP A 558 -11.56 -8.87 33.91
CA ASP A 558 -12.12 -10.21 33.70
C ASP A 558 -13.57 -10.17 33.24
N ALA A 559 -13.77 -10.16 31.91
CA ALA A 559 -15.11 -10.19 31.30
C ALA A 559 -15.79 -11.57 31.37
N THR A 560 -15.14 -12.61 31.92
CA THR A 560 -15.77 -13.91 32.18
C THR A 560 -16.63 -13.87 33.45
N GLN A 561 -16.41 -12.88 34.31
CA GLN A 561 -17.22 -12.62 35.49
C GLN A 561 -18.39 -11.67 35.17
N PRO A 562 -19.46 -11.67 35.99
CA PRO A 562 -20.50 -10.67 35.87
C PRO A 562 -19.95 -9.26 35.92
N ALA A 563 -20.46 -8.36 35.08
CA ALA A 563 -20.10 -6.95 35.11
C ALA A 563 -20.41 -6.36 36.51
N MET A 564 -19.54 -5.48 37.01
CA MET A 564 -19.82 -4.68 38.22
C MET A 564 -21.09 -3.85 38.04
N TRP A 565 -21.26 -3.31 36.84
CA TRP A 565 -22.48 -2.65 36.38
C TRP A 565 -22.56 -2.68 34.84
N THR A 566 -23.80 -2.61 34.35
CA THR A 566 -24.10 -2.42 32.94
C THR A 566 -25.16 -1.32 32.81
N GLN A 567 -24.93 -0.35 31.93
CA GLN A 567 -25.82 0.77 31.65
C GLN A 567 -26.27 0.73 30.19
N ASP A 568 -27.58 0.68 29.95
CA ASP A 568 -28.17 0.97 28.63
C ASP A 568 -28.25 2.49 28.46
N LEU A 569 -27.55 3.02 27.48
CA LEU A 569 -27.44 4.45 27.18
C LEU A 569 -28.44 4.92 26.12
N GLY A 570 -29.26 4.00 25.60
CA GLY A 570 -30.35 4.27 24.69
C GLY A 570 -30.13 3.79 23.26
N ASP A 571 -31.20 3.79 22.51
CA ASP A 571 -31.23 3.40 21.09
C ASP A 571 -30.57 4.48 20.23
N LEU A 572 -29.53 4.09 19.48
CA LEU A 572 -28.80 4.96 18.57
C LEU A 572 -29.52 5.19 17.24
N GLN A 573 -30.54 4.40 16.93
CA GLN A 573 -31.38 4.42 15.71
C GLN A 573 -30.61 4.30 14.39
N ASN A 574 -31.20 3.60 13.44
CA ASN A 574 -30.78 3.55 12.01
C ASN A 574 -29.26 3.42 11.76
N GLY A 575 -28.58 2.49 12.46
CA GLY A 575 -27.15 2.25 12.26
C GLY A 575 -26.23 3.27 12.96
N GLY A 576 -26.70 3.89 14.04
CA GLY A 576 -25.87 4.71 14.90
C GLY A 576 -24.71 3.90 15.52
N THR A 577 -23.64 4.56 15.86
CA THR A 577 -22.36 3.93 16.24
C THR A 577 -21.82 4.48 17.55
N ILE A 578 -21.00 3.67 18.22
CA ILE A 578 -20.01 4.13 19.19
C ILE A 578 -18.66 4.09 18.49
N SER A 579 -17.88 5.15 18.60
CA SER A 579 -16.57 5.27 17.93
C SER A 579 -15.40 5.29 18.90
N SER A 580 -15.60 5.80 20.13
CA SER A 580 -14.49 5.92 21.09
C SER A 580 -15.00 6.06 22.51
N ILE A 581 -14.12 5.71 23.46
CA ILE A 581 -14.29 5.89 24.89
C ILE A 581 -13.01 6.47 25.49
N ALA A 582 -13.11 7.43 26.39
CA ALA A 582 -12.01 7.93 27.20
C ALA A 582 -12.45 8.18 28.64
N VAL A 583 -11.47 8.16 29.56
CA VAL A 583 -11.69 8.29 31.01
C VAL A 583 -10.79 9.39 31.56
N SER A 584 -11.34 10.23 32.43
CA SER A 584 -10.61 11.21 33.22
C SER A 584 -11.10 11.16 34.67
N GLY A 585 -10.33 10.56 35.56
CA GLY A 585 -10.77 10.27 36.91
C GLY A 585 -11.95 9.30 36.93
N ASN A 586 -13.08 9.71 37.47
CA ASN A 586 -14.33 8.95 37.46
C ASN A 586 -15.30 9.38 36.33
N GLN A 587 -14.88 10.29 35.44
CA GLN A 587 -15.67 10.69 34.29
C GLN A 587 -15.32 9.83 33.08
N ILE A 588 -16.34 9.27 32.47
CA ILE A 588 -16.25 8.49 31.23
C ILE A 588 -16.91 9.31 30.12
N TYR A 589 -16.26 9.38 28.98
CA TYR A 589 -16.78 10.05 27.78
C TYR A 589 -16.88 9.02 26.64
N LEU A 590 -18.05 8.99 26.01
CA LEU A 590 -18.34 8.16 24.83
C LEU A 590 -18.61 9.07 23.63
N SER A 591 -18.06 8.74 22.47
CA SER A 591 -18.43 9.38 21.21
C SER A 591 -18.95 8.38 20.18
N GLY A 592 -19.67 8.91 19.19
CA GLY A 592 -20.18 8.14 18.07
C GLY A 592 -21.07 9.00 17.17
N SER A 593 -21.92 8.33 16.43
CA SER A 593 -22.92 8.97 15.55
C SER A 593 -24.31 8.41 15.83
N THR A 594 -25.33 9.25 15.76
CA THR A 594 -26.70 8.82 16.03
C THR A 594 -27.71 9.57 15.17
N ASN A 595 -28.77 8.90 14.78
CA ASN A 595 -29.96 9.52 14.21
C ASN A 595 -31.03 9.83 15.28
N ASN A 596 -30.81 9.43 16.53
CA ASN A 596 -31.69 9.69 17.64
C ASN A 596 -31.47 11.14 18.14
N THR A 597 -32.40 12.04 17.87
CA THR A 597 -32.35 13.44 18.27
C THR A 597 -32.68 13.67 19.75
N ALA A 598 -33.07 12.63 20.46
CA ALA A 598 -33.47 12.65 21.88
C ALA A 598 -32.71 11.58 22.70
N LEU A 599 -31.47 11.28 22.31
CA LEU A 599 -30.62 10.34 23.08
C LEU A 599 -30.38 10.92 24.46
N ASN A 600 -30.74 10.18 25.51
CA ASN A 600 -30.78 10.68 26.88
C ASN A 600 -30.04 9.79 27.89
N GLY A 601 -29.13 8.94 27.44
CA GLY A 601 -28.27 8.14 28.31
C GLY A 601 -29.04 7.15 29.20
N GLY A 602 -30.15 6.60 28.74
CA GLY A 602 -31.04 5.75 29.53
C GLY A 602 -32.04 6.51 30.37
N GLY A 603 -32.31 7.78 30.04
CA GLY A 603 -33.33 8.63 30.66
C GLY A 603 -32.86 9.64 31.72
N THR A 604 -31.57 9.73 31.98
CA THR A 604 -31.02 10.60 33.07
C THR A 604 -30.19 11.78 32.55
N ALA A 605 -29.63 11.69 31.35
CA ALA A 605 -28.72 12.72 30.82
C ALA A 605 -29.47 13.97 30.33
N THR A 606 -28.85 15.12 30.55
CA THR A 606 -29.30 16.41 30.00
C THR A 606 -28.72 16.61 28.61
N ILE A 607 -29.56 16.90 27.62
CA ILE A 607 -29.09 17.32 26.29
C ILE A 607 -28.62 18.79 26.43
N VAL A 608 -27.27 18.97 26.40
CA VAL A 608 -26.65 20.29 26.54
C VAL A 608 -26.64 21.04 25.22
N ASN A 609 -26.28 20.35 24.14
CA ASN A 609 -26.36 20.89 22.78
C ASN A 609 -27.28 19.98 21.95
N PRO A 610 -28.38 20.51 21.41
CA PRO A 610 -29.39 19.69 20.72
C PRO A 610 -28.89 19.25 19.31
N SER A 611 -29.52 18.20 18.81
CA SER A 611 -29.32 17.73 17.43
C SER A 611 -29.72 18.78 16.41
N THR A 612 -28.99 18.86 15.31
CA THR A 612 -29.14 19.90 14.28
C THR A 612 -29.61 19.35 12.92
N GLY A 613 -29.60 18.03 12.70
CA GLY A 613 -29.85 17.55 11.35
C GLY A 613 -30.08 16.05 11.15
N ALA A 614 -29.59 15.55 10.05
CA ALA A 614 -29.87 14.23 9.52
C ALA A 614 -28.86 13.17 9.98
N GLY A 615 -28.59 13.14 11.28
CA GLY A 615 -27.56 12.29 11.89
C GLY A 615 -26.36 13.14 12.32
N ASP A 616 -26.15 13.17 13.62
CA ASP A 616 -25.12 13.99 14.25
C ASP A 616 -24.08 13.14 14.96
N ALA A 617 -22.83 13.63 15.03
CA ALA A 617 -21.88 13.15 16.01
C ALA A 617 -22.38 13.49 17.42
N TYR A 618 -22.09 12.65 18.40
CA TYR A 618 -22.44 12.91 19.79
C TYR A 618 -21.26 12.62 20.73
N VAL A 619 -21.28 13.31 21.86
CA VAL A 619 -20.46 12.99 23.04
C VAL A 619 -21.38 12.86 24.25
N MET A 620 -21.23 11.75 24.98
CA MET A 620 -21.95 11.49 26.21
C MET A 620 -21.00 11.50 27.39
N GLY A 621 -21.29 12.31 28.40
CA GLY A 621 -20.57 12.35 29.69
C GLY A 621 -21.27 11.49 30.74
N ILE A 622 -20.52 10.58 31.37
CA ILE A 622 -21.00 9.57 32.29
C ILE A 622 -20.11 9.57 33.53
N THR A 623 -20.70 9.51 34.72
CA THR A 623 -19.96 9.34 35.99
C THR A 623 -19.96 7.88 36.40
N ASP A 624 -18.79 7.32 36.63
CA ASP A 624 -18.61 6.04 37.31
C ASP A 624 -18.70 6.21 38.83
N ASN A 625 -19.71 5.65 39.43
CA ASN A 625 -19.97 5.69 40.87
C ASN A 625 -19.39 4.46 41.59
N GLY A 626 -18.55 3.66 40.89
CA GLY A 626 -17.99 2.40 41.39
C GLY A 626 -18.88 1.19 41.13
N SER A 627 -20.06 1.15 41.74
CA SER A 627 -21.05 0.06 41.58
C SER A 627 -22.19 0.38 40.62
N SER A 628 -22.20 1.54 40.04
CA SER A 628 -23.19 1.99 39.06
C SER A 628 -22.60 3.08 38.15
N ALA A 629 -23.27 3.41 37.07
CA ALA A 629 -22.91 4.54 36.24
C ALA A 629 -24.12 5.48 36.08
N THR A 630 -23.87 6.78 35.93
CA THR A 630 -24.89 7.78 35.67
C THR A 630 -24.53 8.62 34.45
N ALA A 631 -25.35 8.56 33.42
CA ALA A 631 -25.20 9.46 32.28
C ALA A 631 -25.65 10.87 32.65
N ASN A 632 -24.79 11.88 32.51
CA ASN A 632 -25.02 13.25 32.95
C ASN A 632 -25.39 14.15 31.79
N THR A 633 -24.67 14.07 30.67
CA THR A 633 -24.78 14.97 29.53
C THR A 633 -24.79 14.24 28.21
N VAL A 634 -25.54 14.76 27.23
CA VAL A 634 -25.43 14.46 25.82
C VAL A 634 -25.21 15.73 25.05
N THR A 635 -24.17 15.75 24.22
CA THR A 635 -23.81 16.89 23.39
C THR A 635 -23.81 16.43 21.96
N TYR A 636 -24.70 16.94 21.12
CA TYR A 636 -24.63 16.71 19.69
C TYR A 636 -23.65 17.70 19.05
N VAL A 637 -22.88 17.24 18.11
CA VAL A 637 -21.95 18.07 17.33
C VAL A 637 -22.24 17.82 15.86
N GLY A 638 -22.92 18.74 15.23
CA GLY A 638 -23.36 18.55 13.87
C GLY A 638 -23.84 19.80 13.17
N THR A 639 -24.27 19.60 11.93
CA THR A 639 -24.85 20.60 11.01
C THR A 639 -26.21 20.10 10.55
N SER A 640 -26.85 20.80 9.61
CA SER A 640 -28.10 20.30 9.00
C SER A 640 -27.89 19.09 8.05
N ALA A 641 -26.65 18.70 7.78
CA ALA A 641 -26.29 17.54 6.97
C ALA A 641 -25.84 16.38 7.87
N SER A 642 -25.36 15.27 7.27
CA SER A 642 -24.86 14.12 8.04
C SER A 642 -23.47 14.39 8.61
N ASP A 643 -23.32 14.13 9.90
CA ASP A 643 -22.11 14.31 10.67
C ASP A 643 -21.74 13.04 11.42
N LYS A 644 -20.48 12.64 11.36
CA LYS A 644 -20.01 11.40 11.99
C LYS A 644 -18.93 11.71 13.03
N GLY A 645 -19.12 11.19 14.24
CA GLY A 645 -18.11 11.24 15.29
C GLY A 645 -17.06 10.17 15.10
N GLY A 646 -15.80 10.56 15.18
CA GLY A 646 -14.63 9.68 15.26
C GLY A 646 -14.17 9.48 16.69
N SER A 647 -12.85 9.37 16.91
CA SER A 647 -12.32 9.22 18.26
C SER A 647 -12.41 10.52 19.06
N LEU A 648 -12.34 10.36 20.37
CA LEU A 648 -12.21 11.48 21.31
C LEU A 648 -10.98 11.31 22.21
N THR A 649 -10.51 12.42 22.77
CA THR A 649 -9.48 12.46 23.81
C THR A 649 -9.86 13.53 24.84
N VAL A 650 -9.28 13.44 26.04
CA VAL A 650 -9.61 14.35 27.15
C VAL A 650 -8.35 15.09 27.60
N GLY A 651 -8.43 16.41 27.64
CA GLY A 651 -7.39 17.29 28.18
C GLY A 651 -7.28 17.19 29.70
N ALA A 652 -6.15 17.64 30.25
CA ALA A 652 -5.91 17.66 31.69
C ALA A 652 -6.90 18.58 32.45
N ASP A 653 -7.52 19.53 31.75
CA ASP A 653 -8.56 20.45 32.28
C ASP A 653 -9.98 19.86 32.17
N GLY A 654 -10.12 18.62 31.69
CA GLY A 654 -11.40 17.96 31.48
C GLY A 654 -12.10 18.34 30.18
N THR A 655 -11.48 19.16 29.32
CA THR A 655 -12.00 19.44 27.97
C THR A 655 -11.92 18.19 27.10
N VAL A 656 -13.02 17.83 26.46
CA VAL A 656 -13.11 16.72 25.54
C VAL A 656 -12.90 17.23 24.11
N TYR A 657 -11.99 16.60 23.38
CA TYR A 657 -11.76 16.89 21.96
C TYR A 657 -12.28 15.72 21.12
N LEU A 658 -13.19 16.02 20.21
CA LEU A 658 -13.84 15.06 19.32
C LEU A 658 -13.36 15.30 17.88
N ALA A 659 -12.80 14.27 17.24
CA ALA A 659 -12.62 14.25 15.78
C ALA A 659 -13.92 13.80 15.10
N GLY A 660 -14.12 14.24 13.87
CA GLY A 660 -15.25 13.74 13.09
C GLY A 660 -15.22 14.19 11.63
N THR A 661 -16.26 13.80 10.92
CA THR A 661 -16.45 14.11 9.51
C THR A 661 -17.83 14.73 9.32
N THR A 662 -17.89 15.84 8.60
CA THR A 662 -19.15 16.55 8.29
C THR A 662 -19.38 16.58 6.77
N SER A 663 -20.62 16.39 6.36
CA SER A 663 -21.10 16.69 5.01
C SER A 663 -21.68 18.10 4.90
N GLY A 664 -21.67 18.86 6.00
CA GLY A 664 -22.21 20.21 6.10
C GLY A 664 -21.13 21.28 6.33
N THR A 665 -21.58 22.44 6.83
CA THR A 665 -20.71 23.56 7.18
C THR A 665 -21.08 24.05 8.57
N PHE A 666 -20.14 24.02 9.51
CA PHE A 666 -20.31 24.59 10.83
C PHE A 666 -20.35 26.10 10.76
N ALA A 667 -21.11 26.72 11.68
CA ALA A 667 -21.23 28.18 11.75
C ALA A 667 -19.85 28.87 11.86
N GLY A 668 -19.63 29.87 11.03
CA GLY A 668 -18.35 30.60 10.98
C GLY A 668 -17.17 29.83 10.35
N GLN A 669 -17.39 28.63 9.80
CA GLN A 669 -16.40 27.88 9.10
C GLN A 669 -16.61 27.93 7.57
N ALA A 670 -15.57 27.64 6.81
CA ALA A 670 -15.66 27.55 5.36
C ALA A 670 -15.57 26.09 4.92
N ARG A 671 -16.40 25.72 3.93
CA ARG A 671 -16.31 24.43 3.27
C ARG A 671 -15.36 24.51 2.09
N SER A 672 -14.51 23.52 1.91
CA SER A 672 -13.50 23.54 0.82
C SER A 672 -14.11 23.44 -0.57
N ALA A 673 -15.20 22.68 -0.74
CA ALA A 673 -15.97 22.59 -1.99
C ALA A 673 -17.41 22.14 -1.71
N PRO A 674 -18.40 22.47 -2.57
CA PRO A 674 -19.76 21.96 -2.46
C PRO A 674 -19.80 20.42 -2.56
N ASN A 675 -20.70 19.80 -1.78
CA ASN A 675 -20.95 18.35 -1.79
C ASN A 675 -19.75 17.46 -1.43
N THR A 676 -18.75 17.99 -0.71
CA THR A 676 -17.60 17.23 -0.21
C THR A 676 -17.72 17.04 1.30
N THR A 677 -17.07 16.00 1.83
CA THR A 677 -16.92 15.81 3.27
C THR A 677 -15.69 16.54 3.77
N ASN A 678 -15.79 17.09 4.97
CA ASN A 678 -14.66 17.74 5.65
C ASN A 678 -14.45 17.12 7.02
N ALA A 679 -13.18 17.00 7.42
CA ALA A 679 -12.82 16.67 8.78
C ALA A 679 -13.18 17.82 9.73
N PHE A 680 -13.50 17.52 10.98
CA PHE A 680 -13.62 18.53 12.02
C PHE A 680 -12.99 18.07 13.34
N VAL A 681 -12.66 19.07 14.17
CA VAL A 681 -12.38 18.88 15.60
C VAL A 681 -13.30 19.82 16.37
N ALA A 682 -13.93 19.29 17.42
CA ALA A 682 -14.72 20.05 18.37
C ALA A 682 -14.11 19.96 19.76
N ALA A 683 -14.05 21.07 20.48
CA ALA A 683 -13.74 21.10 21.90
C ALA A 683 -15.02 21.29 22.71
N ILE A 684 -15.21 20.37 23.65
CA ILE A 684 -16.43 20.31 24.50
C ILE A 684 -15.98 20.42 25.95
N GLY A 685 -16.48 21.38 26.65
CA GLY A 685 -16.20 21.55 28.08
C GLY A 685 -16.72 20.36 28.92
N SER A 686 -16.20 20.20 30.10
CA SER A 686 -16.58 19.11 31.03
C SER A 686 -18.06 19.05 31.36
N GLY A 687 -18.79 20.18 31.22
CA GLY A 687 -20.25 20.27 31.37
C GLY A 687 -21.03 19.99 30.09
N GLY A 688 -20.40 19.59 29.00
CA GLY A 688 -21.02 19.24 27.72
C GLY A 688 -21.22 20.43 26.76
N ALA A 689 -20.86 21.66 27.11
CA ALA A 689 -20.97 22.78 26.19
C ALA A 689 -19.91 22.74 25.10
N VAL A 690 -20.30 22.99 23.86
CA VAL A 690 -19.36 23.11 22.74
C VAL A 690 -18.65 24.45 22.80
N ASN A 691 -17.35 24.44 23.08
CA ASN A 691 -16.55 25.66 23.20
C ASN A 691 -16.17 26.22 21.82
N TRP A 692 -15.74 25.34 20.93
CA TRP A 692 -15.41 25.70 19.55
C TRP A 692 -15.44 24.45 18.64
N VAL A 693 -15.59 24.70 17.33
CA VAL A 693 -15.45 23.70 16.27
C VAL A 693 -14.51 24.26 15.20
N ARG A 694 -13.64 23.43 14.67
CA ARG A 694 -12.78 23.73 13.51
C ARG A 694 -13.00 22.70 12.42
N GLN A 695 -13.16 23.18 11.18
CA GLN A 695 -13.40 22.35 10.01
C GLN A 695 -12.20 22.42 9.06
N TYR A 696 -11.79 21.27 8.52
CA TYR A 696 -10.59 21.13 7.69
C TYR A 696 -10.98 20.48 6.38
N GLY A 697 -10.70 21.15 5.26
CA GLY A 697 -10.77 20.57 3.92
C GLY A 697 -9.54 19.72 3.61
N GLY A 698 -9.58 19.04 2.50
CA GLY A 698 -8.51 18.16 2.03
C GLY A 698 -8.22 18.32 0.56
N MET A 699 -7.44 17.42 0.05
CA MET A 699 -7.18 17.23 -1.37
C MET A 699 -8.51 16.98 -2.10
N ASP A 700 -8.70 17.57 -3.27
CA ASP A 700 -9.97 17.56 -4.02
C ASP A 700 -11.19 18.03 -3.20
N GLY A 701 -10.95 18.82 -2.16
CA GLY A 701 -11.98 19.33 -1.26
C GLY A 701 -12.47 18.31 -0.24
N GLN A 702 -12.09 17.05 -0.30
CA GLN A 702 -12.56 16.01 0.62
C GLN A 702 -11.56 15.72 1.73
N SER A 703 -12.06 15.51 2.94
CA SER A 703 -11.31 14.97 4.05
C SER A 703 -12.23 14.33 5.09
N THR A 704 -11.68 13.38 5.84
CA THR A 704 -12.33 12.72 6.97
C THR A 704 -11.50 12.92 8.23
N GLY A 705 -12.16 13.01 9.39
CA GLY A 705 -11.54 12.99 10.71
C GLY A 705 -11.83 11.65 11.38
N ALA A 706 -10.83 10.78 11.49
CA ALA A 706 -10.98 9.48 12.12
C ALA A 706 -10.60 9.52 13.61
N SER A 707 -9.47 10.16 13.93
CA SER A 707 -8.91 10.14 15.27
C SER A 707 -8.35 11.50 15.70
N VAL A 708 -8.44 11.80 16.98
CA VAL A 708 -7.77 12.92 17.63
C VAL A 708 -6.96 12.41 18.81
N ALA A 709 -5.73 12.89 18.95
CA ALA A 709 -4.85 12.58 20.06
C ALA A 709 -4.25 13.86 20.64
N ILE A 710 -4.13 13.93 21.98
CA ILE A 710 -3.52 15.06 22.67
C ILE A 710 -2.03 14.79 22.91
N ASP A 711 -1.20 15.76 22.58
CA ASP A 711 0.21 15.80 22.96
C ASP A 711 0.36 16.72 24.17
N ALA A 712 0.44 16.13 25.35
CA ALA A 712 0.63 16.89 26.60
C ALA A 712 2.03 17.56 26.66
N SER A 713 3.02 17.01 25.94
CA SER A 713 4.34 17.64 25.78
C SER A 713 4.31 18.81 24.78
N GLY A 714 3.27 18.91 24.00
CA GLY A 714 2.75 20.08 23.31
C GLY A 714 3.65 20.73 22.28
N SER A 715 3.30 21.98 21.98
CA SER A 715 4.09 22.83 21.09
C SER A 715 5.23 23.54 21.82
N SER A 716 6.30 23.81 21.09
CA SER A 716 7.49 24.50 21.58
C SER A 716 8.15 25.27 20.42
N VAL A 717 9.23 26.00 20.72
CA VAL A 717 10.05 26.66 19.71
C VAL A 717 10.59 25.68 18.64
N LEU A 718 10.70 24.40 18.97
CA LEU A 718 11.14 23.37 18.02
C LEU A 718 10.18 23.23 16.85
N ASP A 719 8.87 23.38 17.06
CA ASP A 719 7.89 23.31 15.97
C ASP A 719 8.09 24.42 14.93
N ALA A 720 8.38 25.65 15.38
CA ALA A 720 8.68 26.77 14.49
C ALA A 720 10.00 26.59 13.74
N LEU A 721 10.92 25.79 14.27
CA LEU A 721 12.19 25.44 13.65
C LEU A 721 12.14 24.12 12.89
N GLY A 722 11.02 23.40 12.89
CA GLY A 722 10.87 22.09 12.26
C GLY A 722 11.77 20.99 12.85
N LEU A 723 12.20 21.19 14.11
CA LEU A 723 13.07 20.27 14.83
C LEU A 723 12.24 19.30 15.68
N PRO A 724 12.62 18.02 15.77
CA PRO A 724 11.94 17.06 16.64
C PRO A 724 12.34 17.25 18.10
N LYS A 725 11.51 16.85 19.02
CA LYS A 725 11.91 16.57 20.39
C LYS A 725 12.66 15.25 20.45
N GLY A 726 13.79 15.21 21.17
CA GLY A 726 14.60 13.99 21.29
C GLY A 726 15.72 13.90 20.25
N ALA A 727 16.21 12.68 20.02
CA ALA A 727 17.37 12.42 19.18
C ALA A 727 17.01 12.46 17.68
N ILE A 728 17.90 13.07 16.89
CA ILE A 728 17.81 13.09 15.42
C ILE A 728 18.57 11.91 14.77
N ASN A 729 19.43 11.25 15.51
CA ASN A 729 20.17 10.10 15.03
C ASN A 729 19.30 8.85 15.22
N LEU A 730 18.57 8.47 14.19
CA LEU A 730 17.76 7.29 14.22
C LEU A 730 18.65 6.04 14.12
N ASN A 731 18.54 5.13 15.08
CA ASN A 731 19.08 3.79 14.95
C ASN A 731 18.13 2.98 14.04
N GLN A 732 18.39 3.04 12.73
CA GLN A 732 17.66 2.17 11.80
C GLN A 732 18.09 0.73 12.04
N SER A 733 17.13 -0.17 12.17
CA SER A 733 17.41 -1.59 12.30
C SER A 733 17.99 -2.11 10.98
N LEU A 734 19.07 -2.88 11.07
CA LEU A 734 19.62 -3.65 9.95
C LEU A 734 19.00 -5.06 9.86
N ASP A 735 18.15 -5.40 10.83
CA ASP A 735 17.40 -6.64 10.87
C ASP A 735 16.29 -6.61 9.82
N LEU A 736 16.32 -7.54 8.88
CA LEU A 736 15.37 -7.63 7.78
C LEU A 736 13.94 -7.88 8.26
N THR A 737 13.77 -8.60 9.38
CA THR A 737 12.44 -8.87 9.94
C THR A 737 11.81 -7.64 10.62
N THR A 738 12.62 -6.61 10.89
CA THR A 738 12.17 -5.32 11.42
C THR A 738 12.04 -4.29 10.31
N ALA A 739 13.00 -4.27 9.40
CA ALA A 739 13.11 -3.22 8.38
C ALA A 739 12.32 -3.51 7.09
N THR A 740 11.84 -4.74 6.90
CA THR A 740 11.04 -5.18 5.75
C THR A 740 9.83 -5.98 6.23
N THR A 741 8.98 -6.42 5.30
CA THR A 741 7.85 -7.32 5.60
C THR A 741 8.25 -8.80 5.78
N LEU A 742 9.55 -9.12 5.71
CA LEU A 742 10.06 -10.47 6.00
C LEU A 742 9.75 -10.89 7.44
N ARG A 743 9.43 -12.17 7.61
CA ARG A 743 9.21 -12.80 8.91
C ARG A 743 10.23 -13.91 9.15
N ALA A 744 10.58 -14.14 10.41
CA ALA A 744 11.37 -15.31 10.77
C ALA A 744 10.58 -16.59 10.40
N GLY A 745 11.25 -17.51 9.69
CA GLY A 745 10.64 -18.71 9.13
C GLY A 745 10.21 -18.60 7.68
N ASP A 746 10.11 -17.41 7.11
CA ASP A 746 9.93 -17.26 5.66
C ASP A 746 11.06 -17.94 4.90
N SER A 747 10.77 -18.47 3.73
CA SER A 747 11.75 -19.23 2.98
C SER A 747 11.56 -19.13 1.47
N PHE A 748 12.60 -19.49 0.73
CA PHE A 748 12.54 -19.71 -0.71
C PHE A 748 13.55 -20.78 -1.09
N LYS A 749 13.47 -21.33 -2.31
CA LYS A 749 14.41 -22.32 -2.78
C LYS A 749 15.28 -21.78 -3.90
N ILE A 750 16.54 -22.20 -3.92
CA ILE A 750 17.47 -21.96 -5.02
C ILE A 750 17.84 -23.31 -5.62
N LYS A 751 17.49 -23.53 -6.89
CA LYS A 751 17.96 -24.68 -7.67
C LYS A 751 19.15 -24.22 -8.49
N ILE A 752 20.33 -24.74 -8.21
CA ILE A 752 21.59 -24.39 -8.88
C ILE A 752 21.95 -25.54 -9.81
N ALA A 753 22.11 -25.25 -11.09
CA ALA A 753 22.52 -26.19 -12.10
C ALA A 753 23.87 -25.77 -12.71
N THR A 754 24.80 -26.72 -12.78
CA THR A 754 26.11 -26.62 -13.44
C THR A 754 26.23 -27.74 -14.50
N ALA A 755 27.26 -27.72 -15.34
CA ALA A 755 27.44 -28.77 -16.34
C ALA A 755 27.53 -30.21 -15.76
N SER A 756 27.85 -30.36 -14.48
CA SER A 756 28.06 -31.66 -13.83
C SER A 756 27.08 -32.03 -12.73
N SER A 757 26.27 -31.06 -12.25
CA SER A 757 25.40 -31.28 -11.09
C SER A 757 24.22 -30.31 -11.04
N THR A 758 23.10 -30.79 -10.48
CA THR A 758 21.96 -29.96 -10.13
C THR A 758 21.66 -30.17 -8.65
N ARG A 759 21.50 -29.07 -7.91
CA ARG A 759 21.20 -29.08 -6.48
C ARG A 759 20.09 -28.07 -6.19
N THR A 760 19.17 -28.45 -5.31
CA THR A 760 18.13 -27.52 -4.77
C THR A 760 18.34 -27.39 -3.28
N THR A 761 18.36 -26.16 -2.79
CA THR A 761 18.49 -25.84 -1.38
C THR A 761 17.41 -24.87 -0.96
N THR A 762 17.01 -24.91 0.30
CA THR A 762 16.05 -23.97 0.89
C THR A 762 16.81 -22.92 1.71
N ILE A 763 16.54 -21.67 1.48
CA ILE A 763 17.03 -20.53 2.26
C ILE A 763 15.89 -20.11 3.18
N THR A 764 16.11 -20.12 4.48
CA THR A 764 15.15 -19.71 5.49
C THR A 764 15.64 -18.45 6.17
N ILE A 765 14.75 -17.53 6.46
CA ILE A 765 15.02 -16.28 7.19
C ILE A 765 15.05 -16.59 8.68
N ASP A 766 16.17 -16.28 9.32
CA ASP A 766 16.34 -16.45 10.76
C ASP A 766 15.88 -15.21 11.53
N PRO A 767 15.53 -15.32 12.83
CA PRO A 767 15.35 -14.14 13.68
C PRO A 767 16.64 -13.30 13.71
N GLY A 768 16.53 -11.99 13.51
CA GLY A 768 17.69 -11.09 13.44
C GLY A 768 18.51 -11.20 12.15
N GLU A 769 17.94 -11.76 11.07
CA GLU A 769 18.61 -11.84 9.76
C GLU A 769 18.92 -10.44 9.23
N THR A 770 20.13 -10.23 8.73
CA THR A 770 20.57 -9.00 8.05
C THR A 770 20.85 -9.27 6.58
N LEU A 771 20.96 -8.23 5.74
CA LEU A 771 21.38 -8.41 4.34
C LEU A 771 22.73 -9.11 4.24
N ASN A 772 23.67 -8.82 5.15
CA ASN A 772 24.98 -9.45 5.16
C ASN A 772 24.90 -10.94 5.55
N SER A 773 24.13 -11.30 6.56
CA SER A 773 23.96 -12.72 6.96
C SER A 773 23.23 -13.50 5.88
N LEU A 774 22.18 -12.93 5.27
CA LEU A 774 21.45 -13.53 4.16
C LEU A 774 22.33 -13.74 2.91
N THR A 775 23.13 -12.74 2.54
CA THR A 775 24.09 -12.89 1.42
C THR A 775 25.12 -13.99 1.69
N ASN A 776 25.64 -14.10 2.91
CA ASN A 776 26.56 -15.15 3.30
C ASN A 776 25.90 -16.54 3.24
N LYS A 777 24.67 -16.67 3.70
CA LYS A 777 23.86 -17.89 3.62
C LYS A 777 23.66 -18.35 2.17
N ILE A 778 23.26 -17.42 1.29
CA ILE A 778 23.10 -17.70 -0.14
C ILE A 778 24.46 -18.04 -0.80
N ASN A 779 25.54 -17.34 -0.47
CA ASN A 779 26.87 -17.61 -1.02
C ASN A 779 27.42 -18.96 -0.63
N ALA A 780 27.14 -19.44 0.59
CA ALA A 780 27.52 -20.79 1.01
C ALA A 780 26.89 -21.86 0.11
N GLU A 781 25.71 -21.59 -0.42
CA GLU A 781 25.01 -22.52 -1.32
C GLU A 781 25.54 -22.45 -2.76
N PHE A 782 26.03 -21.31 -3.23
CA PHE A 782 26.55 -21.21 -4.62
C PHE A 782 27.86 -21.96 -4.86
N VAL A 783 28.68 -22.16 -3.81
CA VAL A 783 30.00 -22.90 -3.92
C VAL A 783 30.83 -22.39 -5.11
N GLY A 784 30.87 -21.07 -5.32
CA GLY A 784 31.61 -20.46 -6.44
C GLY A 784 30.85 -20.36 -7.77
N GLY A 785 29.66 -20.94 -7.90
CA GLY A 785 28.84 -20.86 -9.13
C GLY A 785 28.07 -19.54 -9.30
N GLY A 786 28.01 -18.70 -8.28
CA GLY A 786 27.33 -17.42 -8.30
C GLY A 786 27.70 -16.60 -7.07
N LYS A 787 27.11 -15.43 -6.93
CA LYS A 787 27.35 -14.53 -5.79
C LYS A 787 26.11 -13.73 -5.43
N ALA A 788 25.76 -13.76 -4.16
CA ALA A 788 24.88 -12.78 -3.56
C ALA A 788 25.72 -11.63 -2.97
N THR A 789 25.30 -10.42 -3.14
CA THR A 789 25.97 -9.20 -2.65
C THR A 789 24.94 -8.20 -2.14
N VAL A 790 25.35 -7.38 -1.18
CA VAL A 790 24.63 -6.15 -0.87
C VAL A 790 24.89 -5.15 -1.99
N ASN A 791 23.82 -4.66 -2.60
CA ASN A 791 23.87 -3.68 -3.67
C ASN A 791 23.51 -2.30 -3.11
N TYR A 792 24.37 -1.31 -3.36
CA TYR A 792 24.19 0.06 -2.89
C TYR A 792 23.70 0.94 -4.05
N GLY A 793 22.60 1.64 -3.86
CA GLY A 793 22.07 2.56 -4.88
C GLY A 793 21.07 3.56 -4.31
N LYS A 794 21.07 4.79 -4.81
CA LYS A 794 20.12 5.86 -4.45
C LYS A 794 19.90 6.05 -2.93
N GLY A 795 20.96 5.89 -2.11
CA GLY A 795 20.86 6.06 -0.66
C GLY A 795 20.26 4.86 0.10
N ALA A 796 20.18 3.71 -0.55
CA ALA A 796 19.64 2.48 0.04
C ALA A 796 20.53 1.27 -0.31
N GLU A 797 20.40 0.19 0.46
CA GLU A 797 21.04 -1.10 0.21
C GLU A 797 19.99 -2.20 0.00
N GLY A 798 20.26 -3.13 -0.91
CA GLY A 798 19.38 -4.25 -1.23
C GLY A 798 20.14 -5.52 -1.54
N LEU A 799 19.45 -6.64 -1.67
CA LEU A 799 20.01 -7.91 -2.06
C LEU A 799 20.17 -7.98 -3.59
N LYS A 800 21.35 -8.36 -4.06
CA LYS A 800 21.58 -8.73 -5.47
C LYS A 800 22.14 -10.14 -5.55
N ILE A 801 21.55 -10.97 -6.39
CA ILE A 801 21.98 -12.35 -6.68
C ILE A 801 22.41 -12.40 -8.16
N ALA A 802 23.62 -12.90 -8.43
CA ALA A 802 24.15 -13.06 -9.78
C ALA A 802 24.81 -14.42 -9.93
N VAL A 803 24.85 -14.95 -11.14
CA VAL A 803 25.48 -16.23 -11.45
C VAL A 803 26.68 -16.07 -12.38
N ASN A 804 27.65 -16.94 -12.23
CA ASN A 804 28.83 -16.98 -13.07
C ASN A 804 28.52 -17.62 -14.46
N PRO A 805 29.32 -17.35 -15.49
CA PRO A 805 29.15 -17.99 -16.79
C PRO A 805 29.10 -19.52 -16.69
N GLY A 806 28.11 -20.13 -17.36
CA GLY A 806 27.91 -21.58 -17.36
C GLY A 806 27.16 -22.13 -16.12
N VAL A 807 26.65 -21.27 -15.27
CA VAL A 807 25.79 -21.64 -14.13
C VAL A 807 24.40 -21.06 -14.34
N THR A 808 23.40 -21.85 -14.01
CA THR A 808 22.00 -21.45 -13.97
C THR A 808 21.47 -21.56 -12.53
N ALA A 809 20.86 -20.51 -11.99
CA ALA A 809 20.15 -20.57 -10.73
C ALA A 809 18.66 -20.28 -10.96
N THR A 810 17.79 -21.16 -10.47
CA THR A 810 16.34 -20.95 -10.46
C THR A 810 15.92 -20.54 -9.04
N LEU A 811 15.35 -19.37 -8.91
CA LEU A 811 14.71 -18.91 -7.68
C LEU A 811 13.27 -19.40 -7.68
N ILE A 812 12.89 -20.16 -6.67
CA ILE A 812 11.57 -20.76 -6.53
C ILE A 812 10.93 -20.16 -5.29
N ALA A 813 9.73 -19.63 -5.43
CA ALA A 813 8.94 -19.07 -4.32
C ALA A 813 8.84 -20.06 -3.16
N GLY A 814 8.74 -19.54 -1.97
CA GLY A 814 8.39 -20.29 -0.77
C GLY A 814 6.91 -20.70 -0.78
N PRO A 815 6.40 -21.27 0.32
CA PRO A 815 4.95 -21.44 0.50
C PRO A 815 4.24 -20.07 0.44
N ASP A 816 3.03 -20.02 -0.09
CA ASP A 816 2.30 -18.78 -0.39
C ASP A 816 2.30 -17.78 0.78
N GLU A 817 2.08 -18.24 2.01
CA GLU A 817 2.01 -17.37 3.20
C GLU A 817 3.39 -17.10 3.86
N SER A 818 4.45 -17.70 3.37
CA SER A 818 5.82 -17.58 3.89
C SER A 818 6.88 -17.47 2.79
N ASP A 819 6.51 -16.84 1.66
CA ASP A 819 7.44 -16.63 0.54
C ASP A 819 8.37 -15.43 0.82
N ALA A 820 9.64 -15.74 1.07
CA ALA A 820 10.66 -14.72 1.28
C ALA A 820 11.02 -13.95 -0.01
N LEU A 821 10.85 -14.53 -1.21
CA LEU A 821 11.13 -13.82 -2.47
C LEU A 821 10.12 -12.70 -2.69
N GLY A 822 8.83 -12.97 -2.53
CA GLY A 822 7.78 -11.97 -2.66
C GLY A 822 7.99 -10.81 -1.69
N ARG A 823 8.34 -11.12 -0.43
CA ARG A 823 8.60 -10.11 0.61
C ARG A 823 9.90 -9.31 0.40
N LEU A 824 10.85 -9.85 -0.35
CA LEU A 824 12.03 -9.12 -0.82
C LEU A 824 11.77 -8.36 -2.13
N GLY A 825 10.60 -8.54 -2.74
CA GLY A 825 10.28 -8.00 -4.04
C GLY A 825 11.17 -8.55 -5.15
N ILE A 826 11.48 -9.85 -5.06
CA ILE A 826 12.23 -10.60 -6.06
C ILE A 826 11.27 -11.57 -6.75
N ALA A 827 11.06 -11.39 -8.04
CA ALA A 827 10.25 -12.31 -8.81
C ALA A 827 10.91 -13.70 -8.88
N PRO A 828 10.17 -14.81 -8.65
CA PRO A 828 10.66 -16.16 -8.96
C PRO A 828 11.07 -16.25 -10.41
N GLY A 829 12.12 -17.03 -10.70
CA GLY A 829 12.60 -17.17 -12.09
C GLY A 829 14.02 -17.67 -12.19
N VAL A 830 14.54 -17.71 -13.41
CA VAL A 830 15.89 -18.20 -13.67
C VAL A 830 16.86 -17.06 -13.92
N ILE A 831 18.01 -17.19 -13.29
CA ILE A 831 19.17 -16.35 -13.48
C ILE A 831 20.21 -17.17 -14.23
N THR A 832 20.68 -16.69 -15.37
CA THR A 832 21.68 -17.38 -16.18
C THR A 832 22.64 -16.39 -16.81
N ASN A 833 23.92 -16.74 -16.87
CA ASN A 833 24.96 -15.91 -17.44
C ASN A 833 25.62 -16.62 -18.61
N THR A 834 25.42 -16.12 -19.82
CA THR A 834 25.94 -16.67 -21.06
C THR A 834 27.38 -16.25 -21.41
N GLY A 835 28.02 -15.44 -20.56
CA GLY A 835 29.44 -15.11 -20.69
C GLY A 835 29.86 -14.13 -21.78
N LYS A 836 28.95 -13.63 -22.63
CA LYS A 836 29.28 -12.62 -23.64
C LYS A 836 28.07 -11.70 -23.93
N ALA A 837 28.15 -10.45 -23.56
CA ALA A 837 27.17 -9.46 -23.99
C ALA A 837 27.24 -9.30 -25.51
N SER A 838 26.22 -9.77 -26.23
CA SER A 838 26.00 -9.48 -27.64
C SER A 838 25.24 -8.16 -27.75
N SER A 839 25.77 -7.21 -28.51
CA SER A 839 25.17 -5.89 -28.77
C SER A 839 24.03 -5.95 -29.80
N SER A 840 23.30 -7.05 -29.91
CA SER A 840 22.15 -7.16 -30.80
C SER A 840 20.84 -7.12 -30.00
N SER A 841 19.89 -6.36 -30.48
CA SER A 841 18.55 -6.12 -29.89
C SER A 841 17.60 -7.32 -29.90
N THR A 842 18.09 -8.55 -30.12
CA THR A 842 17.34 -9.80 -30.04
C THR A 842 17.88 -10.61 -28.85
N PRO A 843 17.05 -11.10 -27.92
CA PRO A 843 17.53 -11.97 -26.84
C PRO A 843 18.09 -13.26 -27.45
N ALA A 844 19.40 -13.48 -27.37
CA ALA A 844 19.99 -14.75 -27.74
C ALA A 844 19.59 -15.79 -26.67
N PRO A 845 19.36 -17.07 -27.06
CA PRO A 845 19.06 -18.14 -26.12
C PRO A 845 20.21 -18.30 -25.12
N SER A 846 19.90 -18.37 -23.85
CA SER A 846 20.82 -18.81 -22.83
C SER A 846 20.92 -20.31 -22.88
N VAL A 847 22.12 -20.87 -22.74
CA VAL A 847 22.33 -22.33 -22.72
C VAL A 847 22.27 -22.80 -21.27
N SER A 848 21.33 -23.70 -20.95
CA SER A 848 21.27 -24.36 -19.65
C SER A 848 22.54 -25.22 -19.41
N ALA A 849 22.80 -25.53 -18.13
CA ALA A 849 23.99 -26.31 -17.74
C ALA A 849 24.06 -27.71 -18.36
N ASP A 850 22.94 -28.24 -18.82
CA ASP A 850 22.82 -29.52 -19.56
C ASP A 850 22.98 -29.35 -21.07
N GLY A 851 23.29 -28.16 -21.57
CA GLY A 851 23.44 -27.87 -22.99
C GLY A 851 22.15 -27.53 -23.70
N THR A 852 20.99 -27.52 -23.02
CA THR A 852 19.71 -27.10 -23.58
C THR A 852 19.56 -25.60 -23.61
N ALA A 853 18.93 -25.03 -24.65
CA ALA A 853 18.68 -23.62 -24.75
C ALA A 853 17.58 -23.19 -23.73
N ALA A 854 17.80 -22.11 -22.97
CA ALA A 854 16.80 -21.52 -22.08
C ALA A 854 16.31 -20.21 -22.66
N PHE A 855 15.00 -20.04 -22.71
CA PHE A 855 14.35 -18.84 -23.25
C PHE A 855 13.44 -18.22 -22.20
N GLY A 856 13.55 -16.91 -22.03
CA GLY A 856 12.63 -16.13 -21.22
C GLY A 856 11.67 -15.34 -22.12
N LEU A 857 10.40 -15.38 -21.80
CA LEU A 857 9.36 -14.69 -22.58
C LEU A 857 9.16 -13.24 -22.18
N GLY A 858 9.62 -12.86 -20.99
CA GLY A 858 9.43 -11.50 -20.47
C GLY A 858 7.98 -11.20 -20.03
N LEU A 859 7.19 -12.22 -19.73
CA LEU A 859 5.91 -12.08 -19.05
C LEU A 859 6.16 -11.80 -17.57
N THR A 860 5.41 -10.85 -17.02
CA THR A 860 5.43 -10.54 -15.59
C THR A 860 4.01 -10.65 -15.06
N SER A 861 3.83 -11.14 -13.86
CA SER A 861 2.54 -11.28 -13.18
C SER A 861 1.83 -9.92 -12.92
N ASN A 862 2.52 -8.81 -13.10
CA ASN A 862 2.01 -7.46 -12.84
C ASN A 862 1.37 -6.78 -14.07
N LEU A 863 1.11 -7.53 -15.15
CA LEU A 863 0.46 -6.98 -16.33
C LEU A 863 -1.03 -6.78 -16.07
N THR A 864 -1.50 -5.54 -16.09
CA THR A 864 -2.91 -5.19 -15.86
C THR A 864 -3.46 -4.32 -16.99
N LEU A 865 -4.75 -4.44 -17.26
CA LEU A 865 -5.48 -3.62 -18.22
C LEU A 865 -6.31 -2.57 -17.46
N SER A 866 -5.67 -1.74 -16.63
CA SER A 866 -6.38 -0.76 -15.78
C SER A 866 -6.97 0.41 -16.57
N ASP A 867 -6.35 0.76 -17.71
CA ASP A 867 -6.77 1.85 -18.60
C ASP A 867 -6.24 1.63 -20.04
N SER A 868 -6.59 2.51 -20.95
CA SER A 868 -6.16 2.43 -22.36
C SER A 868 -4.64 2.52 -22.54
N ALA A 869 -3.93 3.26 -21.68
CA ALA A 869 -2.48 3.42 -21.75
C ALA A 869 -1.75 2.17 -21.25
N SER A 870 -2.15 1.63 -20.09
CA SER A 870 -1.65 0.36 -19.55
C SER A 870 -1.94 -0.80 -20.51
N ALA A 871 -3.15 -0.85 -21.10
CA ALA A 871 -3.50 -1.85 -22.11
C ALA A 871 -2.59 -1.75 -23.36
N GLY A 872 -2.21 -0.53 -23.75
CA GLY A 872 -1.25 -0.31 -24.85
C GLY A 872 0.14 -0.84 -24.54
N ALA A 873 0.66 -0.59 -23.33
CA ALA A 873 1.95 -1.08 -22.86
C ALA A 873 1.97 -2.62 -22.77
N VAL A 874 0.92 -3.20 -22.16
CA VAL A 874 0.73 -4.66 -22.05
C VAL A 874 0.70 -5.30 -23.44
N ARG A 875 -0.06 -4.72 -24.39
CA ARG A 875 -0.12 -5.22 -25.77
C ARG A 875 1.25 -5.23 -26.43
N ALA A 876 2.03 -4.15 -26.29
CA ALA A 876 3.39 -4.08 -26.85
C ALA A 876 4.28 -5.18 -26.28
N GLN A 877 4.20 -5.45 -24.97
CA GLN A 877 4.94 -6.53 -24.32
C GLN A 877 4.52 -7.91 -24.84
N LEU A 878 3.22 -8.17 -24.96
CA LEU A 878 2.72 -9.45 -25.49
C LEU A 878 3.13 -9.68 -26.96
N LEU A 879 3.22 -8.63 -27.79
CA LEU A 879 3.75 -8.73 -29.14
C LEU A 879 5.23 -9.13 -29.16
N ASN A 880 6.02 -8.65 -28.20
CA ASN A 880 7.42 -9.08 -28.03
C ASN A 880 7.49 -10.56 -27.61
N VAL A 881 6.60 -11.01 -26.72
CA VAL A 881 6.48 -12.43 -26.33
C VAL A 881 6.14 -13.31 -27.55
N LEU A 882 5.18 -12.91 -28.36
CA LEU A 882 4.82 -13.61 -29.60
C LEU A 882 6.01 -13.71 -30.57
N SER A 883 6.79 -12.63 -30.71
CA SER A 883 8.02 -12.64 -31.49
C SER A 883 9.07 -13.60 -30.90
N SER A 884 9.19 -13.63 -29.57
CA SER A 884 10.11 -14.55 -28.88
C SER A 884 9.73 -16.02 -29.13
N ILE A 885 8.44 -16.37 -29.04
CA ILE A 885 7.96 -17.73 -29.32
C ILE A 885 8.27 -18.14 -30.77
N ARG A 886 8.09 -17.26 -31.74
CA ARG A 886 8.46 -17.51 -33.15
C ARG A 886 9.96 -17.75 -33.31
N ASN A 887 10.79 -16.95 -32.64
CA ASN A 887 12.25 -17.12 -32.68
C ASN A 887 12.68 -18.44 -32.05
N ILE A 888 12.03 -18.88 -30.97
CA ILE A 888 12.28 -20.19 -30.34
C ILE A 888 11.97 -21.31 -31.34
N TYR A 889 10.79 -21.24 -31.98
CA TYR A 889 10.42 -22.23 -33.01
C TYR A 889 11.44 -22.29 -34.13
N GLN A 890 11.86 -21.15 -34.68
CA GLN A 890 12.87 -21.08 -35.76
C GLN A 890 14.21 -21.63 -35.33
N THR A 891 14.62 -21.38 -34.10
CA THR A 891 15.90 -21.84 -33.54
C THR A 891 15.88 -23.37 -33.32
N SER A 892 14.75 -23.89 -32.79
CA SER A 892 14.59 -25.33 -32.49
C SER A 892 14.41 -26.18 -33.74
N ASN A 893 13.94 -25.64 -34.86
CA ASN A 893 13.71 -26.32 -36.11
C ASN A 893 14.84 -26.12 -37.16
N LYS A 894 15.95 -25.44 -36.77
CA LYS A 894 17.09 -25.25 -37.64
C LYS A 894 17.84 -26.55 -37.78
N PRO A 895 18.07 -27.11 -39.02
CA PRO A 895 18.83 -28.35 -39.19
C PRO A 895 20.24 -28.19 -38.65
N ALA A 896 20.72 -29.20 -37.92
CA ALA A 896 22.09 -29.23 -37.41
C ALA A 896 23.05 -29.19 -38.59
N SER A 897 23.75 -28.06 -38.78
CA SER A 897 24.84 -28.01 -39.77
C SER A 897 25.96 -28.95 -39.36
N ALA A 898 26.24 -29.93 -40.22
CA ALA A 898 27.37 -30.82 -40.02
C ALA A 898 28.65 -29.99 -39.86
N THR A 899 29.29 -30.14 -38.70
CA THR A 899 30.61 -29.58 -38.41
C THR A 899 31.66 -30.39 -39.18
N THR A 900 32.08 -29.92 -40.36
CA THR A 900 33.41 -30.20 -40.88
C THR A 900 34.14 -28.87 -41.11
N GLY A 901 35.33 -28.86 -40.53
CA GLY A 901 36.17 -27.70 -40.34
C GLY A 901 36.58 -26.90 -41.56
N THR A 902 37.21 -25.85 -41.28
CA THR A 902 37.99 -24.86 -42.02
C THR A 902 37.27 -23.54 -42.29
N ALA A 903 37.85 -22.50 -41.73
CA ALA A 903 37.52 -21.11 -41.98
C ALA A 903 37.70 -20.78 -43.47
N ALA A 904 36.65 -20.29 -44.09
CA ALA A 904 36.71 -19.53 -45.32
C ALA A 904 35.73 -18.37 -45.26
N ASN A 905 36.27 -17.17 -45.32
CA ASN A 905 35.53 -15.96 -45.59
C ASN A 905 34.70 -16.12 -46.85
N ASN A 906 33.37 -16.10 -46.76
CA ASN A 906 32.52 -15.92 -47.90
C ASN A 906 31.48 -14.83 -47.57
N THR A 907 31.73 -13.67 -48.11
CA THR A 907 30.71 -12.65 -48.38
C THR A 907 29.79 -13.22 -49.45
N ALA A 908 28.67 -13.77 -49.05
CA ALA A 908 27.60 -14.15 -49.96
C ALA A 908 26.68 -12.93 -50.16
N SER A 909 26.94 -12.16 -51.24
CA SER A 909 25.99 -11.22 -51.74
C SER A 909 25.05 -11.94 -52.72
N GLY A 910 23.92 -12.41 -52.23
CA GLY A 910 22.77 -12.83 -53.01
C GLY A 910 21.59 -11.85 -52.78
N PRO A 911 20.73 -11.61 -53.80
CA PRO A 911 19.55 -10.75 -53.58
C PRO A 911 18.66 -11.38 -52.50
N ALA A 912 18.19 -10.51 -51.58
CA ALA A 912 17.27 -10.91 -50.54
C ALA A 912 16.00 -11.56 -51.14
N PRO A 913 15.46 -12.61 -50.52
CA PRO A 913 14.21 -13.24 -50.97
C PRO A 913 13.11 -12.24 -51.17
N SER A 914 12.34 -12.38 -52.22
CA SER A 914 11.32 -11.40 -52.69
C SER A 914 10.25 -11.09 -51.61
N TYR A 915 9.96 -11.99 -50.66
CA TYR A 915 9.03 -11.76 -49.57
C TYR A 915 9.61 -10.82 -48.50
N LEU A 916 10.91 -10.83 -48.26
CA LEU A 916 11.57 -9.92 -47.31
C LEU A 916 11.58 -8.48 -47.91
N THR A 917 11.76 -8.35 -49.24
CA THR A 917 11.72 -7.06 -49.89
C THR A 917 10.32 -6.47 -49.93
N SER A 918 9.26 -7.29 -50.04
CA SER A 918 7.89 -6.85 -49.96
C SER A 918 7.47 -6.50 -48.51
N GLN A 919 7.98 -7.18 -47.49
CA GLN A 919 7.73 -6.79 -46.07
C GLN A 919 8.44 -5.48 -45.69
N ILE A 920 9.68 -5.29 -46.13
CA ILE A 920 10.40 -4.03 -45.91
C ILE A 920 9.71 -2.88 -46.65
N ALA A 921 9.18 -3.12 -47.84
CA ALA A 921 8.39 -2.13 -48.59
C ALA A 921 7.08 -1.77 -47.88
N SER A 922 6.37 -2.73 -47.31
CA SER A 922 5.15 -2.49 -46.55
C SER A 922 5.42 -1.77 -45.20
N TYR A 923 6.54 -2.08 -44.54
CA TYR A 923 6.97 -1.35 -43.34
C TYR A 923 7.36 0.10 -43.67
N ASN A 924 8.08 0.34 -44.75
CA ASN A 924 8.46 1.67 -45.20
C ASN A 924 7.23 2.50 -45.66
N LEU A 925 6.24 1.85 -46.29
CA LEU A 925 4.98 2.49 -46.63
C LEU A 925 4.17 2.88 -45.38
N ALA A 926 4.11 2.02 -44.37
CA ALA A 926 3.48 2.30 -43.09
C ALA A 926 4.20 3.44 -42.33
N LEU A 927 5.54 3.47 -42.34
CA LEU A 927 6.33 4.57 -41.74
C LEU A 927 6.10 5.89 -42.50
N SER A 928 5.99 5.87 -43.82
CA SER A 928 5.71 7.06 -44.63
C SER A 928 4.31 7.63 -44.40
N MET A 929 3.32 6.76 -44.09
CA MET A 929 1.98 7.21 -43.71
C MET A 929 1.96 7.85 -42.32
N PHE A 930 2.79 7.42 -41.38
CA PHE A 930 2.94 8.05 -40.08
C PHE A 930 3.72 9.37 -40.14
N SER A 931 4.68 9.52 -41.04
CA SER A 931 5.46 10.75 -41.17
C SER A 931 4.72 11.85 -41.96
N SER A 932 3.70 11.52 -42.76
CA SER A 932 2.91 12.48 -43.52
C SER A 932 1.74 13.11 -42.75
N SER A 933 1.43 12.61 -41.52
CA SER A 933 0.35 13.17 -40.69
C SER A 933 0.82 14.26 -39.72
N SER A 934 2.13 14.62 -39.69
CA SER A 934 2.67 15.65 -38.79
C SER A 934 3.02 17.00 -39.43
N SER A 935 2.66 17.23 -40.72
CA SER A 935 2.85 18.52 -41.38
C SER A 935 1.56 19.02 -42.03
N GLY A 936 0.72 19.67 -41.22
CA GLY A 936 -0.50 20.28 -41.74
C GLY A 936 -1.30 21.03 -40.69
N SER A 937 -0.74 22.11 -40.14
CA SER A 937 -1.57 23.20 -39.63
C SER A 937 -0.78 24.50 -39.57
N SER A 938 -0.91 25.32 -40.56
CA SER A 938 -0.81 26.76 -40.36
C SER A 938 -1.68 27.48 -41.39
N SER A 939 -2.38 28.46 -40.84
CA SER A 939 -3.11 29.56 -41.45
C SER A 939 -4.48 29.27 -42.09
N VAL A 940 -5.52 29.85 -41.46
CA VAL A 940 -6.26 31.04 -42.00
C VAL A 940 -7.30 31.51 -40.96
N ALA A 941 -7.25 32.88 -40.74
CA ALA A 941 -8.20 33.85 -40.16
C ALA A 941 -8.47 33.77 -38.67
#